data_1d4a29532764963b48e8fdb02a847b41
#
_entry.id   1d4a29532764963b48e8fdb02a847b41
#
_cell.length_a   1.000
_cell.length_b   1.000
_cell.length_c   1.000
_cell.angle_alpha   90.00
_cell.angle_beta   90.00
_cell.angle_gamma   90.00
#
_symmetry.space_group_name_H-M   'P 1'
#
loop_
_entity.id
_entity.type
_entity.pdbx_description
1 polymer ?
#
loop_
_entity_poly.entity_id
_entity_poly.type
_entity_poly.pdbx_seq_one_letter_code
_entity_poly.pdbx_strand_id
1 'polypeptide(L)'
;MYSTHEIATFIGAKTKDTKEYRIDWLLTDSRSLCYPETTLFFAIKTEVGNGHRYIADLYQRGVKAFVVSEEVVGDFPDAEFLYVPDTMQALQNLAEHHRSCFNIPVIGIVGSNGKTLVKEWLYQLLAPDFTVTRSPRSYNSQIGVPLSVWGLWEKTEIAVFEAAISEKGEMAALERIVKPTIGIFTCLGTAHQENFSSMEEKCREKLILLKDAEIVIYPAHDETIKKCIQEANLKGKMIPCPSTGNAFEDNKALCRAACKELGLDENTTEERLRCLEPVAMRLEVKDGQNDCTLINDSYNSDLNSLDIALDFMNRRLEKTGRQRTLILSDILQSGVEPHALYTQLAELLDGRGVNNLIAVGGIISAHMDCFIGLPFKCRFFPTTEALLRDEILTKLEHQIILIKGARSFHFERITDRLEKKVHETILEVNLSAIVKNLNYYRSFLKPETKIVCMVKADAYGAGAVEVAKTLQEHNVDYLAVAVADEGVTLREKGITQGIMIMNPEMSSFSTLFQYHLEPEIYSFRLLDALIKAAEHEGITNFPVHIKLDTGMHRLGFDPEKDLPKLIERLHRQTALIPRTVFSHFVGSDSNDFDEYSSQQYKVFLKASKMLRTVFPHTVLRHMCNSAGIERFSERQLDMVRLGLGLYGISPCDNGTINNVSTLRTTILQIHDVKAGESIGYSRRTILERDSRIATLPIGYADGLNRLLGNRKGFCLVNDREAEYVGNICMDVCMIDVTDIPCQEGDHVTIFGDNLSPSLLAERCGTIPYEILTRIAPRVKRIYFEDK
;
A
#
# COMPACT_ATOMS: atom_id res chain seq x y z
N MET A 1 19.59 14.73 -2.13
CA MET A 1 20.34 14.23 -0.97
C MET A 1 21.18 15.37 -0.43
N TYR A 2 21.03 15.71 0.83
CA TYR A 2 21.67 16.88 1.42
C TYR A 2 22.34 16.51 2.73
N SER A 3 23.36 17.26 3.12
CA SER A 3 23.95 17.16 4.47
C SER A 3 23.15 18.01 5.46
N THR A 4 23.29 17.73 6.76
CA THR A 4 22.70 18.55 7.83
C THR A 4 23.15 20.00 7.76
N HIS A 5 24.38 20.24 7.30
CA HIS A 5 24.94 21.60 7.15
C HIS A 5 24.24 22.38 6.02
N GLU A 6 24.05 21.75 4.87
CA GLU A 6 23.30 22.34 3.75
C GLU A 6 21.86 22.63 4.17
N ILE A 7 21.21 21.66 4.82
CA ILE A 7 19.82 21.84 5.32
C ILE A 7 19.76 22.98 6.33
N ALA A 8 20.70 23.08 7.27
CA ALA A 8 20.74 24.19 8.23
C ALA A 8 20.78 25.55 7.53
N THR A 9 21.53 25.66 6.43
CA THR A 9 21.59 26.88 5.61
C THR A 9 20.24 27.16 4.94
N PHE A 10 19.60 26.14 4.36
CA PHE A 10 18.32 26.31 3.65
C PHE A 10 17.15 26.71 4.57
N ILE A 11 17.14 26.21 5.82
CA ILE A 11 16.08 26.51 6.78
C ILE A 11 16.44 27.64 7.74
N GLY A 12 17.65 28.21 7.64
CA GLY A 12 18.13 29.27 8.52
C GLY A 12 18.34 28.82 9.97
N ALA A 13 18.71 27.55 10.17
CA ALA A 13 18.91 27.01 11.51
C ALA A 13 20.23 27.42 12.14
N LYS A 14 20.22 27.53 13.48
CA LYS A 14 21.45 27.61 14.28
C LYS A 14 21.86 26.23 14.73
N THR A 15 23.14 25.89 14.55
CA THR A 15 23.72 24.60 14.99
C THR A 15 24.64 24.88 16.19
N LYS A 16 24.62 23.99 17.18
CA LYS A 16 25.56 24.05 18.34
C LYS A 16 26.83 23.21 18.09
N ASP A 17 26.69 22.13 17.33
CA ASP A 17 27.76 21.21 16.98
C ASP A 17 28.03 21.22 15.47
N THR A 18 29.19 20.65 15.07
CA THR A 18 29.63 20.62 13.66
C THR A 18 29.54 19.23 13.06
N LYS A 19 28.62 18.39 13.58
CA LYS A 19 28.47 17.04 13.08
C LYS A 19 27.68 17.04 11.79
N GLU A 20 28.19 16.36 10.81
CA GLU A 20 27.60 16.31 9.48
C GLU A 20 27.00 14.92 9.23
N TYR A 21 25.69 14.88 8.98
CA TYR A 21 24.95 13.68 8.62
C TYR A 21 24.32 13.85 7.25
N ARG A 22 24.34 12.77 6.46
CA ARG A 22 23.60 12.71 5.20
C ARG A 22 22.12 12.48 5.49
N ILE A 23 21.26 13.28 4.85
CA ILE A 23 19.81 13.20 5.01
C ILE A 23 19.17 12.78 3.69
N ASP A 24 18.47 11.65 3.73
CA ASP A 24 17.67 11.12 2.63
C ASP A 24 16.16 11.16 2.96
N TRP A 25 15.82 11.13 4.26
CA TRP A 25 14.44 11.01 4.72
C TRP A 25 14.05 12.12 5.69
N LEU A 26 12.83 12.63 5.53
CA LEU A 26 12.21 13.54 6.49
C LEU A 26 11.18 12.78 7.31
N LEU A 27 11.16 13.02 8.62
CA LEU A 27 10.26 12.38 9.56
C LEU A 27 9.55 13.44 10.42
N THR A 28 8.23 13.32 10.54
CA THR A 28 7.39 14.16 11.42
C THR A 28 6.56 13.32 12.39
N ASP A 29 6.46 12.00 12.15
CA ASP A 29 5.76 11.03 12.99
C ASP A 29 6.72 9.90 13.39
N SER A 30 7.04 9.80 14.69
CA SER A 30 7.99 8.82 15.23
C SER A 30 7.64 7.36 14.92
N ARG A 31 6.38 7.07 14.65
CA ARG A 31 5.89 5.73 14.29
C ARG A 31 6.32 5.29 12.90
N SER A 32 6.59 6.24 12.02
CA SER A 32 6.95 6.00 10.60
C SER A 32 8.46 5.94 10.35
N LEU A 33 9.29 5.80 11.39
CA LEU A 33 10.74 5.73 11.28
C LEU A 33 11.18 4.46 10.55
N CYS A 34 11.87 4.63 9.40
CA CYS A 34 12.39 3.54 8.56
C CYS A 34 13.93 3.49 8.53
N TYR A 35 14.58 4.62 8.36
CA TYR A 35 16.03 4.75 8.18
C TYR A 35 16.63 5.71 9.22
N PRO A 36 16.91 5.25 10.44
CA PRO A 36 17.32 6.13 11.53
C PRO A 36 18.52 7.02 11.20
N GLU A 37 19.58 6.44 10.59
CA GLU A 37 20.85 7.12 10.37
C GLU A 37 20.83 8.23 9.31
N THR A 38 19.88 8.17 8.36
CA THR A 38 19.72 9.18 7.29
C THR A 38 18.43 9.97 7.41
N THR A 39 17.76 9.87 8.55
CA THR A 39 16.51 10.57 8.84
C THR A 39 16.77 11.88 9.59
N LEU A 40 16.15 12.95 9.09
CA LEU A 40 16.00 14.21 9.80
C LEU A 40 14.60 14.30 10.41
N PHE A 41 14.51 14.31 11.72
CA PHE A 41 13.24 14.43 12.42
C PHE A 41 12.89 15.90 12.67
N PHE A 42 11.70 16.32 12.23
CA PHE A 42 11.12 17.61 12.55
C PHE A 42 10.21 17.49 13.78
N ALA A 43 10.62 18.06 14.90
CA ALA A 43 9.83 18.09 16.12
C ALA A 43 8.68 19.10 16.02
N ILE A 44 7.67 18.79 15.19
CA ILE A 44 6.55 19.70 14.92
C ILE A 44 5.76 19.94 16.20
N LYS A 45 5.48 21.23 16.47
CA LYS A 45 4.63 21.67 17.56
C LYS A 45 3.32 22.21 17.00
N THR A 46 2.21 21.72 17.52
CA THR A 46 0.84 22.13 17.20
C THR A 46 0.07 22.41 18.48
N GLU A 47 -1.14 22.94 18.39
CA GLU A 47 -2.00 23.19 19.56
C GLU A 47 -2.31 21.91 20.35
N VAL A 48 -2.38 20.76 19.68
CA VAL A 48 -2.76 19.46 20.28
C VAL A 48 -1.57 18.51 20.50
N GLY A 49 -0.34 18.84 20.06
CA GLY A 49 0.80 17.96 20.17
C GLY A 49 2.14 18.65 20.10
N ASN A 50 3.14 18.06 20.78
CA ASN A 50 4.53 18.53 20.73
C ASN A 50 5.48 17.37 20.39
N GLY A 51 6.09 17.46 19.20
CA GLY A 51 7.02 16.44 18.66
C GLY A 51 8.31 16.28 19.48
N HIS A 52 8.72 17.32 20.24
CA HIS A 52 9.96 17.30 21.03
C HIS A 52 9.99 16.16 22.06
N ARG A 53 8.84 15.71 22.55
CA ARG A 53 8.75 14.57 23.50
C ARG A 53 9.23 13.24 22.94
N TYR A 54 9.35 13.11 21.62
CA TYR A 54 9.77 11.88 20.95
C TYR A 54 11.27 11.84 20.65
N ILE A 55 12.03 12.91 20.92
CA ILE A 55 13.45 13.02 20.56
C ILE A 55 14.28 11.92 21.26
N ALA A 56 14.07 11.71 22.56
CA ALA A 56 14.81 10.69 23.31
C ALA A 56 14.58 9.27 22.79
N ASP A 57 13.33 8.93 22.48
CA ASP A 57 12.98 7.63 21.88
C ASP A 57 13.61 7.47 20.49
N LEU A 58 13.48 8.46 19.64
CA LEU A 58 14.05 8.44 18.29
C LEU A 58 15.58 8.36 18.30
N TYR A 59 16.23 9.06 19.23
CA TYR A 59 17.68 8.98 19.40
C TYR A 59 18.13 7.58 19.81
N GLN A 60 17.42 6.94 20.76
CA GLN A 60 17.67 5.54 21.13
C GLN A 60 17.48 4.57 19.97
N ARG A 61 16.56 4.89 19.05
CA ARG A 61 16.30 4.14 17.82
C ARG A 61 17.27 4.47 16.68
N GLY A 62 18.27 5.32 16.93
CA GLY A 62 19.39 5.59 16.02
C GLY A 62 19.28 6.86 15.19
N VAL A 63 18.22 7.68 15.35
CA VAL A 63 18.13 8.99 14.69
C VAL A 63 19.19 9.93 15.26
N LYS A 64 19.93 10.63 14.40
CA LYS A 64 21.03 11.50 14.79
C LYS A 64 20.81 12.98 14.43
N ALA A 65 19.82 13.30 13.61
CA ALA A 65 19.55 14.65 13.15
C ALA A 65 18.12 15.09 13.51
N PHE A 66 17.99 16.28 14.10
CA PHE A 66 16.73 16.79 14.64
C PHE A 66 16.57 18.28 14.31
N VAL A 67 15.39 18.68 13.82
CA VAL A 67 14.99 20.09 13.74
C VAL A 67 14.08 20.40 14.91
N VAL A 68 14.46 21.39 15.71
CA VAL A 68 13.81 21.71 17.00
C VAL A 68 13.55 23.20 17.14
N SER A 69 12.46 23.57 17.83
CA SER A 69 12.13 24.94 18.17
C SER A 69 12.24 25.28 19.67
N GLU A 70 12.60 24.26 20.47
CA GLU A 70 12.78 24.37 21.91
C GLU A 70 14.15 23.84 22.32
N GLU A 71 14.64 24.24 23.50
CA GLU A 71 15.88 23.68 24.04
C GLU A 71 15.66 22.22 24.43
N VAL A 72 16.52 21.34 23.91
CA VAL A 72 16.44 19.89 24.19
C VAL A 72 17.25 19.56 25.42
N VAL A 73 16.59 19.00 26.42
CA VAL A 73 17.23 18.58 27.70
C VAL A 73 17.56 17.09 27.62
N GLY A 74 18.81 16.73 27.81
CA GLY A 74 19.30 15.34 27.81
C GLY A 74 20.74 15.24 27.32
N ASP A 75 21.30 14.04 27.38
CA ASP A 75 22.65 13.73 26.89
C ASP A 75 22.53 12.99 25.55
N PHE A 76 22.87 13.67 24.45
CA PHE A 76 22.78 13.19 23.08
C PHE A 76 24.12 13.42 22.34
N PRO A 77 25.20 12.73 22.74
CA PRO A 77 26.58 13.05 22.34
C PRO A 77 26.82 12.96 20.82
N ASP A 78 26.01 12.16 20.10
CA ASP A 78 26.14 11.98 18.65
C ASP A 78 25.01 12.65 17.85
N ALA A 79 24.12 13.40 18.48
CA ALA A 79 23.04 14.06 17.76
C ALA A 79 23.46 15.45 17.25
N GLU A 80 22.92 15.84 16.10
CA GLU A 80 22.95 17.20 15.57
C GLU A 80 21.57 17.84 15.70
N PHE A 81 21.50 18.99 16.35
CA PHE A 81 20.27 19.75 16.54
C PHE A 81 20.28 21.02 15.71
N LEU A 82 19.34 21.13 14.81
CA LEU A 82 19.09 22.31 13.99
C LEU A 82 18.01 23.16 14.66
N TYR A 83 18.41 24.22 15.33
CA TYR A 83 17.51 25.10 16.08
C TYR A 83 16.88 26.14 15.16
N VAL A 84 15.56 26.17 15.10
CA VAL A 84 14.74 27.08 14.30
C VAL A 84 13.64 27.73 15.16
N PRO A 85 13.14 28.90 14.80
CA PRO A 85 12.01 29.51 15.50
C PRO A 85 10.71 28.72 15.37
N ASP A 86 10.50 28.10 14.20
CA ASP A 86 9.30 27.33 13.86
C ASP A 86 9.67 26.12 13.02
N THR A 87 9.41 24.93 13.54
CA THR A 87 9.72 23.64 12.86
C THR A 87 8.84 23.36 11.66
N MET A 88 7.59 23.86 11.65
CA MET A 88 6.69 23.74 10.50
C MET A 88 7.20 24.62 9.34
N GLN A 89 7.52 25.88 9.62
CA GLN A 89 8.07 26.80 8.62
C GLN A 89 9.42 26.26 8.07
N ALA A 90 10.25 25.68 8.94
CA ALA A 90 11.52 25.07 8.52
C ALA A 90 11.29 23.89 7.55
N LEU A 91 10.33 23.02 7.82
CA LEU A 91 9.95 21.93 6.92
C LEU A 91 9.48 22.47 5.57
N GLN A 92 8.65 23.51 5.57
CA GLN A 92 8.16 24.14 4.36
C GLN A 92 9.28 24.82 3.55
N ASN A 93 10.20 25.53 4.20
CA ASN A 93 11.35 26.17 3.55
C ASN A 93 12.28 25.15 2.90
N LEU A 94 12.54 24.01 3.59
CA LEU A 94 13.33 22.92 3.05
C LEU A 94 12.67 22.32 1.79
N ALA A 95 11.38 22.07 1.83
CA ALA A 95 10.64 21.55 0.69
C ALA A 95 10.56 22.55 -0.48
N GLU A 96 10.42 23.85 -0.19
CA GLU A 96 10.47 24.90 -1.21
C GLU A 96 11.84 24.94 -1.91
N HIS A 97 12.93 24.84 -1.14
CA HIS A 97 14.28 24.77 -1.69
C HIS A 97 14.44 23.52 -2.55
N HIS A 98 14.06 22.34 -2.03
CA HIS A 98 14.15 21.08 -2.76
C HIS A 98 13.37 21.13 -4.08
N ARG A 99 12.12 21.65 -4.06
CA ARG A 99 11.30 21.84 -5.26
C ARG A 99 11.99 22.71 -6.32
N SER A 100 12.70 23.76 -5.89
CA SER A 100 13.38 24.69 -6.80
C SER A 100 14.52 24.06 -7.61
N CYS A 101 15.03 22.90 -7.19
CA CYS A 101 16.07 22.16 -7.90
C CYS A 101 15.55 21.39 -9.13
N PHE A 102 14.23 21.32 -9.34
CA PHE A 102 13.60 20.55 -10.41
C PHE A 102 12.86 21.44 -11.40
N ASN A 103 13.28 21.39 -12.65
CA ASN A 103 12.62 22.10 -13.76
C ASN A 103 11.79 21.11 -14.59
N ILE A 104 10.67 20.66 -14.01
CA ILE A 104 9.75 19.65 -14.59
C ILE A 104 8.32 20.18 -14.55
N PRO A 105 7.41 19.64 -15.39
CA PRO A 105 5.98 19.87 -15.27
C PRO A 105 5.46 19.42 -13.90
N VAL A 106 4.74 20.31 -13.21
CA VAL A 106 4.12 20.02 -11.92
C VAL A 106 2.64 20.32 -11.97
N ILE A 107 1.82 19.32 -11.74
CA ILE A 107 0.37 19.43 -11.64
C ILE A 107 0.00 19.69 -10.18
N GLY A 108 -0.57 20.86 -9.90
CA GLY A 108 -1.13 21.22 -8.60
C GLY A 108 -2.64 21.10 -8.59
N ILE A 109 -3.19 20.29 -7.69
CA ILE A 109 -4.63 20.01 -7.64
C ILE A 109 -5.24 20.63 -6.40
N VAL A 110 -6.24 21.51 -6.58
CA VAL A 110 -7.03 22.09 -5.51
C VAL A 110 -8.53 21.85 -5.72
N GLY A 111 -9.30 22.08 -4.68
CA GLY A 111 -10.76 21.92 -4.67
C GLY A 111 -11.24 21.43 -3.31
N SER A 112 -12.54 21.30 -3.15
CA SER A 112 -13.13 20.71 -1.94
C SER A 112 -13.14 19.19 -2.01
N ASN A 113 -13.64 18.61 -3.09
CA ASN A 113 -13.75 17.17 -3.33
C ASN A 113 -13.07 16.80 -4.66
N GLY A 114 -12.82 15.49 -4.88
CA GLY A 114 -12.28 14.96 -6.13
C GLY A 114 -10.74 15.06 -6.29
N LYS A 115 -10.02 15.80 -5.45
CA LYS A 115 -8.55 16.00 -5.56
C LYS A 115 -7.77 14.66 -5.63
N THR A 116 -7.95 13.80 -4.64
CA THR A 116 -7.25 12.51 -4.57
C THR A 116 -7.64 11.61 -5.75
N LEU A 117 -8.91 11.62 -6.14
CA LEU A 117 -9.39 10.85 -7.30
C LEU A 117 -8.70 11.31 -8.59
N VAL A 118 -8.70 12.62 -8.85
CA VAL A 118 -8.03 13.22 -10.02
C VAL A 118 -6.52 12.94 -10.00
N LYS A 119 -5.87 13.06 -8.83
CA LYS A 119 -4.44 12.74 -8.66
C LYS A 119 -4.14 11.27 -9.01
N GLU A 120 -4.91 10.32 -8.48
CA GLU A 120 -4.68 8.90 -8.73
C GLU A 120 -4.98 8.52 -10.19
N TRP A 121 -5.99 9.12 -10.80
CA TRP A 121 -6.27 8.91 -12.20
C TRP A 121 -5.20 9.51 -13.12
N LEU A 122 -4.73 10.73 -12.83
CA LEU A 122 -3.61 11.30 -13.57
C LEU A 122 -2.35 10.42 -13.46
N TYR A 123 -2.10 9.86 -12.29
CA TYR A 123 -1.00 8.92 -12.14
C TYR A 123 -1.19 7.69 -13.06
N GLN A 124 -2.38 7.06 -13.05
CA GLN A 124 -2.67 5.91 -13.93
C GLN A 124 -2.56 6.26 -15.42
N LEU A 125 -2.94 7.47 -15.81
CA LEU A 125 -2.88 7.93 -17.19
C LEU A 125 -1.46 8.23 -17.66
N LEU A 126 -0.60 8.76 -16.78
CA LEU A 126 0.73 9.27 -17.11
C LEU A 126 1.87 8.26 -16.86
N ALA A 127 1.75 7.42 -15.81
CA ALA A 127 2.80 6.51 -15.40
C ALA A 127 3.26 5.48 -16.46
N PRO A 128 2.42 5.07 -17.45
CA PRO A 128 2.90 4.21 -18.54
C PRO A 128 3.98 4.85 -19.43
N ASP A 129 4.01 6.19 -19.54
CA ASP A 129 4.93 6.91 -20.43
C ASP A 129 5.97 7.74 -19.69
N PHE A 130 5.71 8.10 -18.43
CA PHE A 130 6.54 9.03 -17.65
C PHE A 130 6.87 8.49 -16.27
N THR A 131 8.02 8.87 -15.73
CA THR A 131 8.35 8.70 -14.32
C THR A 131 7.63 9.76 -13.50
N VAL A 132 6.52 9.37 -12.86
CA VAL A 132 5.62 10.29 -12.15
C VAL A 132 5.85 10.23 -10.64
N THR A 133 6.15 11.37 -10.02
CA THR A 133 6.11 11.52 -8.55
C THR A 133 4.78 12.15 -8.15
N ARG A 134 4.08 11.54 -7.19
CA ARG A 134 2.79 12.06 -6.69
C ARG A 134 2.73 12.10 -5.18
N SER A 135 1.79 12.89 -4.63
CA SER A 135 1.48 12.86 -3.20
C SER A 135 1.09 11.44 -2.77
N PRO A 136 1.77 10.84 -1.75
CA PRO A 136 1.34 9.58 -1.18
C PRO A 136 -0.05 9.74 -0.52
N ARG A 137 -0.97 8.81 -0.73
CA ARG A 137 -2.32 8.84 -0.14
C ARG A 137 -2.97 10.23 -0.28
N SER A 138 -3.40 10.85 0.83
CA SER A 138 -3.96 12.21 0.87
C SER A 138 -3.03 13.18 1.62
N TYR A 139 -1.72 13.14 1.32
CA TYR A 139 -0.72 14.07 1.87
C TYR A 139 -0.87 15.46 1.24
N ASN A 140 -1.92 16.18 1.66
CA ASN A 140 -2.34 17.45 1.08
C ASN A 140 -2.34 18.62 2.07
N SER A 141 -1.91 18.39 3.33
CA SER A 141 -1.86 19.37 4.42
C SER A 141 -0.55 20.16 4.45
N GLN A 142 -0.42 21.07 5.41
CA GLN A 142 0.79 21.87 5.67
C GLN A 142 2.04 21.02 5.96
N ILE A 143 1.87 19.77 6.43
CA ILE A 143 2.95 18.79 6.63
C ILE A 143 3.04 17.85 5.43
N GLY A 144 1.90 17.39 4.92
CA GLY A 144 1.85 16.36 3.88
C GLY A 144 2.40 16.81 2.54
N VAL A 145 2.15 18.08 2.14
CA VAL A 145 2.68 18.63 0.88
C VAL A 145 4.22 18.72 0.89
N PRO A 146 4.87 19.26 1.94
CA PRO A 146 6.33 19.24 2.04
C PRO A 146 6.94 17.84 1.92
N LEU A 147 6.36 16.85 2.63
CA LEU A 147 6.82 15.46 2.55
C LEU A 147 6.60 14.84 1.17
N SER A 148 5.53 15.23 0.47
CA SER A 148 5.27 14.79 -0.90
C SER A 148 6.29 15.35 -1.88
N VAL A 149 6.62 16.63 -1.77
CA VAL A 149 7.59 17.33 -2.61
C VAL A 149 9.01 16.80 -2.37
N TRP A 150 9.35 16.42 -1.13
CA TRP A 150 10.62 15.75 -0.81
C TRP A 150 10.85 14.45 -1.60
N GLY A 151 9.78 13.80 -2.06
CA GLY A 151 9.84 12.62 -2.92
C GLY A 151 10.33 12.87 -4.35
N LEU A 152 10.57 14.12 -4.77
CA LEU A 152 11.15 14.44 -6.06
C LEU A 152 12.61 13.98 -6.14
N TRP A 153 13.00 13.40 -7.27
CA TRP A 153 14.35 12.91 -7.52
C TRP A 153 14.75 13.11 -8.99
N GLU A 154 16.01 12.90 -9.33
CA GLU A 154 16.60 13.24 -10.63
C GLU A 154 15.91 12.59 -11.85
N LYS A 155 15.18 11.50 -11.66
CA LYS A 155 14.45 10.81 -12.74
C LYS A 155 12.98 11.21 -12.81
N THR A 156 12.47 12.02 -11.91
CA THR A 156 11.08 12.51 -11.99
C THR A 156 10.91 13.35 -13.24
N GLU A 157 9.98 12.97 -14.10
CA GLU A 157 9.65 13.69 -15.33
C GLU A 157 8.41 14.55 -15.16
N ILE A 158 7.43 14.10 -14.37
CA ILE A 158 6.20 14.83 -14.04
C ILE A 158 5.91 14.66 -12.55
N ALA A 159 5.41 15.72 -11.91
CA ALA A 159 4.94 15.64 -10.54
C ALA A 159 3.45 15.98 -10.43
N VAL A 160 2.72 15.30 -9.54
CA VAL A 160 1.28 15.50 -9.29
C VAL A 160 1.05 15.66 -7.80
N PHE A 161 0.77 16.87 -7.35
CA PHE A 161 0.56 17.18 -5.94
C PHE A 161 -0.84 17.71 -5.69
N GLU A 162 -1.49 17.20 -4.64
CA GLU A 162 -2.75 17.76 -4.15
C GLU A 162 -2.51 18.69 -2.96
N ALA A 163 -3.22 19.81 -2.92
CA ALA A 163 -3.17 20.77 -1.81
C ALA A 163 -4.57 20.99 -1.22
N ALA A 164 -4.65 20.95 0.09
CA ALA A 164 -5.86 21.24 0.86
C ALA A 164 -5.55 22.25 1.97
N ILE A 165 -6.55 23.03 2.31
CA ILE A 165 -6.51 24.02 3.39
C ILE A 165 -7.68 23.81 4.31
N SER A 166 -7.45 24.08 5.59
CA SER A 166 -8.46 24.15 6.62
C SER A 166 -8.74 25.59 7.01
N GLU A 167 -7.77 26.49 6.90
CA GLU A 167 -7.84 27.88 7.33
C GLU A 167 -7.38 28.87 6.25
N LYS A 168 -7.73 30.12 6.44
CA LYS A 168 -7.30 31.23 5.61
C LYS A 168 -5.79 31.51 5.79
N GLY A 169 -5.09 31.78 4.68
CA GLY A 169 -3.65 32.06 4.66
C GLY A 169 -2.76 30.82 4.48
N GLU A 170 -3.30 29.62 4.61
CA GLU A 170 -2.52 28.37 4.48
C GLU A 170 -2.06 28.09 3.04
N MET A 171 -2.86 28.48 2.02
CA MET A 171 -2.56 28.15 0.63
C MET A 171 -1.32 28.85 0.09
N ALA A 172 -1.00 30.04 0.61
CA ALA A 172 0.19 30.76 0.18
C ALA A 172 1.50 30.01 0.50
N ALA A 173 1.56 29.30 1.62
CA ALA A 173 2.70 28.46 1.95
C ALA A 173 2.79 27.24 1.02
N LEU A 174 1.66 26.58 0.74
CA LEU A 174 1.60 25.42 -0.15
C LEU A 174 1.94 25.79 -1.60
N GLU A 175 1.53 26.97 -2.05
CA GLU A 175 1.85 27.48 -3.40
C GLU A 175 3.36 27.63 -3.60
N ARG A 176 4.07 28.25 -2.63
CA ARG A 176 5.54 28.40 -2.69
C ARG A 176 6.26 27.06 -2.79
N ILE A 177 5.71 26.03 -2.15
CA ILE A 177 6.29 24.68 -2.13
C ILE A 177 6.00 23.94 -3.44
N VAL A 178 4.75 23.95 -3.92
CA VAL A 178 4.33 23.17 -5.10
C VAL A 178 4.78 23.84 -6.39
N LYS A 179 4.60 25.16 -6.51
CA LYS A 179 4.85 25.97 -7.73
C LYS A 179 4.37 25.25 -8.99
N PRO A 180 3.05 25.02 -9.13
CA PRO A 180 2.53 24.23 -10.24
C PRO A 180 2.70 24.95 -11.57
N THR A 181 3.07 24.21 -12.62
CA THR A 181 3.01 24.67 -14.02
C THR A 181 1.61 24.46 -14.59
N ILE A 182 0.91 23.40 -14.15
CA ILE A 182 -0.47 23.08 -14.50
C ILE A 182 -1.29 23.07 -13.21
N GLY A 183 -2.30 23.92 -13.14
CA GLY A 183 -3.23 23.97 -12.03
C GLY A 183 -4.56 23.33 -12.37
N ILE A 184 -5.08 22.48 -11.49
CA ILE A 184 -6.41 21.88 -11.64
C ILE A 184 -7.29 22.27 -10.46
N PHE A 185 -8.43 22.89 -10.73
CA PHE A 185 -9.49 23.11 -9.76
C PHE A 185 -10.57 22.04 -9.94
N THR A 186 -10.81 21.17 -8.95
CA THR A 186 -11.76 20.07 -9.10
C THR A 186 -13.21 20.53 -8.90
N CYS A 187 -13.57 20.96 -7.73
CA CYS A 187 -14.90 21.49 -7.41
C CYS A 187 -14.86 22.36 -6.15
N LEU A 188 -15.88 23.16 -5.96
CA LEU A 188 -16.10 23.93 -4.75
C LEU A 188 -17.24 23.30 -3.94
N GLY A 189 -17.04 23.09 -2.63
CA GLY A 189 -18.01 22.47 -1.76
C GLY A 189 -17.88 22.94 -0.31
N THR A 190 -18.77 22.49 0.58
CA THR A 190 -18.92 22.97 1.95
C THR A 190 -17.90 22.46 2.97
N ALA A 191 -17.04 21.49 2.62
CA ALA A 191 -16.00 20.97 3.52
C ALA A 191 -15.12 22.10 4.08
N HIS A 192 -14.93 22.16 5.42
CA HIS A 192 -14.19 23.24 6.14
C HIS A 192 -14.74 24.66 5.93
N GLN A 193 -16.05 24.80 5.66
CA GLN A 193 -16.68 26.12 5.44
C GLN A 193 -16.71 26.98 6.70
N GLU A 194 -16.66 26.38 7.89
CA GLU A 194 -16.63 27.07 9.19
C GLU A 194 -15.53 28.10 9.34
N ASN A 195 -14.41 27.93 8.63
CA ASN A 195 -13.23 28.80 8.72
C ASN A 195 -13.21 29.89 7.63
N PHE A 196 -14.27 29.99 6.82
CA PHE A 196 -14.39 30.99 5.74
C PHE A 196 -15.73 31.71 5.80
N SER A 197 -15.69 33.03 5.61
CA SER A 197 -16.88 33.91 5.67
C SER A 197 -17.84 33.68 4.50
N SER A 198 -17.36 33.17 3.37
CA SER A 198 -18.15 32.89 2.17
C SER A 198 -17.50 31.83 1.27
N MET A 199 -18.28 31.27 0.34
CA MET A 199 -17.78 30.35 -0.69
C MET A 199 -16.80 31.03 -1.63
N GLU A 200 -17.01 32.29 -1.94
CA GLU A 200 -16.10 33.12 -2.76
C GLU A 200 -14.75 33.33 -2.06
N GLU A 201 -14.75 33.61 -0.75
CA GLU A 201 -13.51 33.75 0.02
C GLU A 201 -12.70 32.47 -0.02
N LYS A 202 -13.35 31.33 0.23
CA LYS A 202 -12.75 29.99 0.16
C LYS A 202 -12.23 29.66 -1.25
N CYS A 203 -12.98 30.04 -2.28
CA CYS A 203 -12.55 29.87 -3.67
C CYS A 203 -11.29 30.69 -3.96
N ARG A 204 -11.25 31.96 -3.57
CA ARG A 204 -10.09 32.85 -3.75
C ARG A 204 -8.86 32.29 -3.03
N GLU A 205 -9.02 31.84 -1.79
CA GLU A 205 -7.92 31.21 -1.05
C GLU A 205 -7.35 29.99 -1.79
N LYS A 206 -8.22 29.10 -2.31
CA LYS A 206 -7.79 27.94 -3.10
C LYS A 206 -7.11 28.32 -4.40
N LEU A 207 -7.54 29.39 -5.07
CA LEU A 207 -6.93 29.89 -6.30
C LEU A 207 -5.52 30.42 -6.13
N ILE A 208 -5.08 30.75 -4.91
CA ILE A 208 -3.70 31.15 -4.63
C ILE A 208 -2.69 30.08 -5.11
N LEU A 209 -3.02 28.78 -5.00
CA LEU A 209 -2.15 27.72 -5.53
C LEU A 209 -1.88 27.88 -7.03
N LEU A 210 -2.83 28.43 -7.78
CA LEU A 210 -2.83 28.48 -9.23
C LEU A 210 -2.37 29.83 -9.80
N LYS A 211 -1.96 30.78 -8.94
CA LYS A 211 -1.69 32.16 -9.32
C LYS A 211 -0.62 32.34 -10.41
N ASP A 212 0.41 31.48 -10.36
CA ASP A 212 1.55 31.53 -11.27
C ASP A 212 1.60 30.31 -12.22
N ALA A 213 0.54 29.49 -12.26
CA ALA A 213 0.44 28.35 -13.17
C ALA A 213 0.34 28.84 -14.63
N GLU A 214 1.05 28.17 -15.53
CA GLU A 214 1.03 28.43 -16.98
C GLU A 214 -0.30 27.98 -17.61
N ILE A 215 -0.94 26.95 -17.03
CA ILE A 215 -2.21 26.38 -17.48
C ILE A 215 -3.11 26.19 -16.28
N VAL A 216 -4.37 26.61 -16.38
CA VAL A 216 -5.39 26.45 -15.35
C VAL A 216 -6.60 25.73 -15.92
N ILE A 217 -6.88 24.54 -15.40
CA ILE A 217 -7.99 23.66 -15.82
C ILE A 217 -9.06 23.71 -14.72
N TYR A 218 -10.29 23.99 -15.07
CA TYR A 218 -11.37 24.18 -14.11
C TYR A 218 -12.76 23.81 -14.66
N PRO A 219 -13.74 23.47 -13.78
CA PRO A 219 -15.11 23.17 -14.19
C PRO A 219 -15.84 24.46 -14.58
N ALA A 220 -16.29 24.52 -15.83
CA ALA A 220 -16.91 25.71 -16.43
C ALA A 220 -18.37 25.96 -15.97
N HIS A 221 -19.01 25.00 -15.33
CA HIS A 221 -20.41 25.09 -14.88
C HIS A 221 -20.57 25.78 -13.52
N ASP A 222 -19.51 25.86 -12.72
CA ASP A 222 -19.54 26.51 -11.42
C ASP A 222 -19.31 28.03 -11.59
N GLU A 223 -20.39 28.81 -11.49
CA GLU A 223 -20.33 30.26 -11.67
C GLU A 223 -19.48 30.95 -10.59
N THR A 224 -19.38 30.40 -9.37
CA THR A 224 -18.53 30.93 -8.29
C THR A 224 -17.05 30.78 -8.64
N ILE A 225 -16.64 29.60 -9.11
CA ILE A 225 -15.26 29.36 -9.55
C ILE A 225 -14.93 30.26 -10.73
N LYS A 226 -15.81 30.36 -11.72
CA LYS A 226 -15.64 31.16 -12.94
C LYS A 226 -15.48 32.66 -12.61
N LYS A 227 -16.34 33.16 -11.74
CA LYS A 227 -16.26 34.55 -11.25
C LYS A 227 -14.95 34.79 -10.50
N CYS A 228 -14.58 33.96 -9.56
CA CYS A 228 -13.35 34.09 -8.79
C CYS A 228 -12.09 34.01 -9.68
N ILE A 229 -12.06 33.13 -10.70
CA ILE A 229 -10.96 33.07 -11.68
C ILE A 229 -10.85 34.38 -12.49
N GLN A 230 -11.97 34.93 -12.93
CA GLN A 230 -11.97 36.23 -13.63
C GLN A 230 -11.46 37.39 -12.75
N GLU A 231 -11.89 37.43 -11.48
CA GLU A 231 -11.45 38.42 -10.51
C GLU A 231 -9.96 38.28 -10.12
N ALA A 232 -9.47 37.05 -10.05
CA ALA A 232 -8.08 36.73 -9.67
C ALA A 232 -7.05 37.13 -10.74
N ASN A 233 -7.48 37.42 -11.96
CA ASN A 233 -6.63 37.87 -13.08
C ASN A 233 -5.39 36.97 -13.27
N LEU A 234 -5.63 35.62 -13.28
CA LEU A 234 -4.58 34.64 -13.47
C LEU A 234 -3.93 34.77 -14.85
N LYS A 235 -2.61 34.58 -14.92
CA LYS A 235 -1.83 34.82 -16.15
C LYS A 235 -1.81 33.63 -17.11
N GLY A 236 -2.11 32.43 -16.63
CA GLY A 236 -2.01 31.20 -17.40
C GLY A 236 -3.12 31.03 -18.45
N LYS A 237 -2.93 30.05 -19.32
CA LYS A 237 -3.94 29.60 -20.28
C LYS A 237 -5.13 28.98 -19.53
N MET A 238 -6.32 29.53 -19.68
CA MET A 238 -7.54 29.03 -19.05
C MET A 238 -8.20 27.94 -19.87
N ILE A 239 -8.42 26.75 -19.29
CA ILE A 239 -9.08 25.61 -19.94
C ILE A 239 -10.36 25.27 -19.16
N PRO A 240 -11.52 25.81 -19.60
CA PRO A 240 -12.79 25.47 -19.01
C PRO A 240 -13.24 24.08 -19.46
N CYS A 241 -13.54 23.19 -18.51
CA CYS A 241 -14.11 21.87 -18.77
C CYS A 241 -15.65 21.91 -18.63
N PRO A 242 -16.42 21.52 -19.65
CA PRO A 242 -17.87 21.49 -19.55
C PRO A 242 -18.32 20.41 -18.58
N SER A 243 -19.43 20.65 -17.87
CA SER A 243 -20.05 19.63 -17.04
C SER A 243 -20.91 18.69 -17.88
N THR A 244 -20.84 17.42 -17.52
CA THR A 244 -21.74 16.37 -18.02
C THR A 244 -22.95 16.16 -17.11
N GLY A 245 -23.01 16.86 -15.97
CA GLY A 245 -23.95 16.61 -14.87
C GLY A 245 -23.58 15.40 -14.05
N ASN A 246 -22.37 14.87 -14.24
CA ASN A 246 -21.82 13.73 -13.52
C ASN A 246 -20.42 14.08 -13.01
N ALA A 247 -20.25 14.21 -11.70
CA ALA A 247 -18.98 14.57 -11.08
C ALA A 247 -17.82 13.60 -11.43
N PHE A 248 -18.12 12.33 -11.70
CA PHE A 248 -17.14 11.35 -12.11
C PHE A 248 -16.63 11.63 -13.53
N GLU A 249 -17.54 11.89 -14.49
CA GLU A 249 -17.19 12.26 -15.85
C GLU A 249 -16.58 13.67 -15.93
N ASP A 250 -17.01 14.58 -15.05
CA ASP A 250 -16.41 15.92 -14.95
C ASP A 250 -14.94 15.83 -14.46
N ASN A 251 -14.62 14.97 -13.48
CA ASN A 251 -13.25 14.70 -13.07
C ASN A 251 -12.42 14.03 -14.20
N LYS A 252 -13.01 13.14 -15.01
CA LYS A 252 -12.34 12.59 -16.20
C LYS A 252 -12.06 13.68 -17.23
N ALA A 253 -12.97 14.64 -17.40
CA ALA A 253 -12.76 15.78 -18.32
C ALA A 253 -11.56 16.64 -17.89
N LEU A 254 -11.37 16.86 -16.57
CA LEU A 254 -10.19 17.55 -16.03
C LEU A 254 -8.90 16.76 -16.33
N CYS A 255 -8.91 15.44 -16.10
CA CYS A 255 -7.77 14.57 -16.41
C CYS A 255 -7.45 14.56 -17.91
N ARG A 256 -8.46 14.47 -18.77
CA ARG A 256 -8.31 14.51 -20.25
C ARG A 256 -7.63 15.80 -20.68
N ALA A 257 -8.08 16.95 -20.14
CA ALA A 257 -7.51 18.26 -20.45
C ALA A 257 -6.04 18.32 -20.03
N ALA A 258 -5.68 17.82 -18.85
CA ALA A 258 -4.30 17.79 -18.35
C ALA A 258 -3.41 16.88 -19.22
N CYS A 259 -3.85 15.68 -19.58
CA CYS A 259 -3.12 14.76 -20.46
C CYS A 259 -2.84 15.39 -21.84
N LYS A 260 -3.83 16.09 -22.41
CA LYS A 260 -3.68 16.80 -23.68
C LYS A 260 -2.61 17.90 -23.61
N GLU A 261 -2.57 18.68 -22.55
CA GLU A 261 -1.57 19.75 -22.37
C GLU A 261 -0.16 19.19 -22.12
N LEU A 262 -0.05 17.96 -21.61
CA LEU A 262 1.20 17.22 -21.47
C LEU A 262 1.62 16.47 -22.75
N GLY A 263 0.84 16.55 -23.82
CA GLY A 263 1.17 15.98 -25.13
C GLY A 263 0.82 14.50 -25.30
N LEU A 264 0.00 13.91 -24.43
CA LEU A 264 -0.49 12.55 -24.64
C LEU A 264 -1.48 12.51 -25.84
N ASP A 265 -1.38 11.41 -26.58
CA ASP A 265 -2.31 11.14 -27.68
C ASP A 265 -3.76 10.97 -27.18
N GLU A 266 -4.71 11.53 -27.92
CA GLU A 266 -6.13 11.55 -27.52
C GLU A 266 -6.73 10.14 -27.45
N ASN A 267 -6.41 9.26 -28.43
CA ASN A 267 -6.91 7.88 -28.45
C ASN A 267 -6.36 7.08 -27.28
N THR A 268 -5.06 7.19 -27.00
CA THR A 268 -4.39 6.57 -25.87
C THR A 268 -4.99 7.04 -24.54
N THR A 269 -5.27 8.34 -24.43
CA THR A 269 -5.90 8.91 -23.24
C THR A 269 -7.31 8.33 -23.02
N GLU A 270 -8.14 8.23 -24.09
CA GLU A 270 -9.49 7.67 -23.98
C GLU A 270 -9.50 6.17 -23.66
N GLU A 271 -8.57 5.40 -24.22
CA GLU A 271 -8.41 3.98 -23.85
C GLU A 271 -8.07 3.82 -22.37
N ARG A 272 -7.10 4.58 -21.86
CA ARG A 272 -6.71 4.55 -20.45
C ARG A 272 -7.85 5.04 -19.54
N LEU A 273 -8.59 6.07 -19.91
CA LEU A 273 -9.76 6.56 -19.17
C LEU A 273 -10.87 5.50 -19.01
N ARG A 274 -11.01 4.58 -19.98
CA ARG A 274 -11.96 3.45 -19.88
C ARG A 274 -11.47 2.37 -18.93
N CYS A 275 -10.15 2.22 -18.76
CA CYS A 275 -9.51 1.19 -17.97
C CYS A 275 -9.11 1.66 -16.56
N LEU A 276 -9.51 2.88 -16.15
CA LEU A 276 -9.19 3.41 -14.83
C LEU A 276 -9.66 2.48 -13.71
N GLU A 277 -8.73 2.11 -12.84
CA GLU A 277 -9.04 1.33 -11.63
C GLU A 277 -9.75 2.21 -10.58
N PRO A 278 -10.71 1.64 -9.83
CA PRO A 278 -11.34 2.32 -8.70
C PRO A 278 -10.29 2.71 -7.65
N VAL A 279 -10.40 3.91 -7.15
CA VAL A 279 -9.61 4.35 -5.99
C VAL A 279 -10.29 3.81 -4.74
N ALA A 280 -9.57 3.03 -3.92
CA ALA A 280 -10.11 2.43 -2.71
C ALA A 280 -10.83 3.45 -1.81
N MET A 281 -11.97 3.06 -1.25
CA MET A 281 -12.84 3.89 -0.38
C MET A 281 -13.44 5.15 -1.04
N ARG A 282 -13.53 5.17 -2.39
CA ARG A 282 -14.14 6.26 -3.18
C ARG A 282 -15.09 5.69 -4.22
N LEU A 283 -16.40 5.61 -3.90
CA LEU A 283 -17.45 5.04 -4.75
C LEU A 283 -17.12 3.62 -5.27
N GLU A 284 -16.40 2.85 -4.44
CA GLU A 284 -16.04 1.47 -4.74
C GLU A 284 -17.30 0.59 -4.70
N VAL A 285 -17.52 -0.22 -5.74
CA VAL A 285 -18.70 -1.09 -5.82
C VAL A 285 -18.31 -2.52 -5.55
N LYS A 286 -19.00 -3.15 -4.61
CA LYS A 286 -18.81 -4.55 -4.19
C LYS A 286 -20.13 -5.31 -4.19
N ASP A 287 -20.05 -6.62 -4.36
CA ASP A 287 -21.18 -7.50 -4.12
C ASP A 287 -21.37 -7.70 -2.61
N GLY A 288 -22.58 -7.43 -2.13
CA GLY A 288 -22.98 -7.65 -0.74
C GLY A 288 -23.62 -9.02 -0.52
N GLN A 289 -23.76 -9.40 0.77
CA GLN A 289 -24.55 -10.57 1.17
C GLN A 289 -26.01 -10.39 0.78
N ASN A 290 -26.80 -11.45 0.74
CA ASN A 290 -28.24 -11.47 0.49
C ASN A 290 -28.65 -10.69 -0.78
N ASP A 291 -27.87 -10.83 -1.86
CA ASP A 291 -28.10 -10.13 -3.13
C ASP A 291 -28.12 -8.58 -2.99
N CYS A 292 -27.32 -8.04 -2.07
CA CYS A 292 -27.10 -6.61 -1.95
C CYS A 292 -25.96 -6.16 -2.86
N THR A 293 -25.98 -4.89 -3.28
CA THR A 293 -24.85 -4.21 -3.92
C THR A 293 -24.36 -3.14 -2.95
N LEU A 294 -23.09 -3.16 -2.63
CA LEU A 294 -22.46 -2.18 -1.74
C LEU A 294 -21.77 -1.10 -2.55
N ILE A 295 -21.91 0.16 -2.17
CA ILE A 295 -21.16 1.30 -2.67
C ILE A 295 -20.41 1.86 -1.48
N ASN A 296 -19.08 1.65 -1.43
CA ASN A 296 -18.24 2.13 -0.36
C ASN A 296 -17.64 3.49 -0.71
N ASP A 297 -18.02 4.52 0.07
CA ASP A 297 -17.50 5.88 -0.02
C ASP A 297 -17.21 6.45 1.39
N SER A 298 -16.51 5.68 2.20
CA SER A 298 -16.32 5.89 3.64
C SER A 298 -15.05 6.71 3.98
N TYR A 299 -14.77 7.79 3.24
CA TYR A 299 -13.60 8.64 3.49
C TYR A 299 -13.95 10.05 3.96
N ASN A 300 -14.94 10.70 3.33
CA ASN A 300 -15.45 12.03 3.67
C ASN A 300 -16.95 11.96 3.93
N SER A 301 -17.43 12.79 4.86
CA SER A 301 -18.85 12.96 5.14
C SER A 301 -19.22 14.43 5.11
N ASP A 302 -19.62 14.94 3.95
CA ASP A 302 -20.18 16.28 3.72
C ASP A 302 -21.37 16.18 2.75
N LEU A 303 -22.30 17.17 2.79
CA LEU A 303 -23.53 17.13 1.99
C LEU A 303 -23.30 17.05 0.49
N ASN A 304 -22.31 17.75 -0.05
CA ASN A 304 -22.06 17.75 -1.50
C ASN A 304 -21.49 16.39 -1.96
N SER A 305 -20.53 15.83 -1.22
CA SER A 305 -20.00 14.52 -1.54
C SER A 305 -21.03 13.42 -1.35
N LEU A 306 -21.99 13.59 -0.41
CA LEU A 306 -23.11 12.69 -0.22
C LEU A 306 -24.09 12.77 -1.40
N ASP A 307 -24.40 13.98 -1.88
CA ASP A 307 -25.29 14.17 -3.04
C ASP A 307 -24.73 13.48 -4.30
N ILE A 308 -23.42 13.60 -4.54
CA ILE A 308 -22.71 12.92 -5.63
C ILE A 308 -22.81 11.40 -5.48
N ALA A 309 -22.63 10.87 -4.27
CA ALA A 309 -22.68 9.44 -4.01
C ALA A 309 -24.11 8.88 -4.16
N LEU A 310 -25.14 9.65 -3.75
CA LEU A 310 -26.54 9.31 -3.95
C LEU A 310 -26.94 9.32 -5.45
N ASP A 311 -26.45 10.30 -6.21
CA ASP A 311 -26.64 10.33 -7.66
C ASP A 311 -26.01 9.11 -8.34
N PHE A 312 -24.80 8.74 -7.95
CA PHE A 312 -24.12 7.53 -8.42
C PHE A 312 -24.92 6.25 -8.09
N MET A 313 -25.42 6.14 -6.86
CA MET A 313 -26.30 5.04 -6.43
C MET A 313 -27.57 4.97 -7.30
N ASN A 314 -28.22 6.11 -7.56
CA ASN A 314 -29.47 6.19 -8.33
C ASN A 314 -29.31 5.75 -9.80
N ARG A 315 -28.21 6.12 -10.45
CA ARG A 315 -27.94 5.71 -11.85
C ARG A 315 -27.73 4.20 -12.00
N ARG A 316 -27.28 3.52 -10.97
CA ARG A 316 -27.17 2.05 -10.97
C ARG A 316 -28.54 1.36 -10.78
N LEU A 317 -29.50 2.05 -10.20
CA LEU A 317 -30.83 1.53 -9.91
C LEU A 317 -31.81 1.58 -11.08
N GLU A 318 -31.64 2.45 -12.05
CA GLU A 318 -32.54 2.61 -13.19
C GLU A 318 -32.89 1.28 -13.90
N LYS A 319 -32.12 0.22 -13.64
CA LYS A 319 -32.29 -1.11 -14.23
C LYS A 319 -32.83 -2.20 -13.27
N THR A 320 -32.95 -1.97 -11.96
CA THR A 320 -33.12 -3.08 -11.00
C THR A 320 -34.30 -2.99 -10.03
N GLY A 321 -34.89 -1.80 -9.81
CA GLY A 321 -36.05 -1.63 -8.88
C GLY A 321 -35.75 -1.92 -7.39
N ARG A 322 -34.46 -2.04 -6.98
CA ARG A 322 -34.04 -2.38 -5.61
C ARG A 322 -34.23 -1.22 -4.63
N GLN A 323 -34.39 -1.51 -3.34
CA GLN A 323 -34.41 -0.48 -2.29
C GLN A 323 -33.05 0.18 -2.12
N ARG A 324 -33.07 1.45 -1.68
CA ARG A 324 -31.90 2.30 -1.43
C ARG A 324 -31.69 2.44 0.06
N THR A 325 -30.59 1.92 0.56
CA THR A 325 -30.20 2.06 1.96
C THR A 325 -28.93 2.91 2.04
N LEU A 326 -28.98 3.93 2.88
CA LEU A 326 -27.81 4.75 3.21
C LEU A 326 -27.35 4.40 4.63
N ILE A 327 -26.07 4.07 4.78
CA ILE A 327 -25.38 4.00 6.08
C ILE A 327 -24.50 5.24 6.17
N LEU A 328 -24.79 6.15 7.11
CA LEU A 328 -24.16 7.48 7.17
C LEU A 328 -23.61 7.76 8.57
N SER A 329 -22.37 8.28 8.65
CA SER A 329 -21.81 8.80 9.91
C SER A 329 -22.24 10.23 10.20
N ASP A 330 -21.87 10.76 11.37
CA ASP A 330 -21.90 12.21 11.62
C ASP A 330 -21.22 12.97 10.49
N ILE A 331 -21.77 14.12 10.10
CA ILE A 331 -21.16 15.08 9.20
C ILE A 331 -20.37 16.06 10.06
N LEU A 332 -19.03 15.99 9.92
CA LEU A 332 -18.11 16.79 10.71
C LEU A 332 -17.66 18.04 9.95
N GLN A 333 -17.34 19.11 10.70
CA GLN A 333 -16.71 20.33 10.16
C GLN A 333 -17.47 21.00 8.99
N SER A 334 -18.80 21.04 9.10
CA SER A 334 -19.68 21.67 8.08
C SER A 334 -19.76 23.20 8.20
N GLY A 335 -19.47 23.76 9.36
CA GLY A 335 -19.70 25.20 9.67
C GLY A 335 -21.16 25.62 9.73
N VAL A 336 -22.08 24.65 9.67
CA VAL A 336 -23.53 24.85 9.76
C VAL A 336 -24.00 24.38 11.13
N GLU A 337 -24.98 25.11 11.70
CA GLU A 337 -25.60 24.69 12.96
C GLU A 337 -26.19 23.27 12.80
N PRO A 338 -25.97 22.36 13.74
CA PRO A 338 -26.33 20.95 13.58
C PRO A 338 -27.79 20.68 13.20
N HIS A 339 -28.75 21.35 13.81
CA HIS A 339 -30.16 21.16 13.47
C HIS A 339 -30.48 21.60 12.04
N ALA A 340 -29.94 22.73 11.58
CA ALA A 340 -30.09 23.19 10.19
C ALA A 340 -29.40 22.26 9.20
N LEU A 341 -28.23 21.71 9.55
CA LEU A 341 -27.48 20.74 8.75
C LEU A 341 -28.30 19.45 8.53
N TYR A 342 -28.83 18.88 9.61
CA TYR A 342 -29.58 17.63 9.53
C TYR A 342 -30.98 17.80 8.95
N THR A 343 -31.56 19.00 9.00
CA THR A 343 -32.78 19.36 8.24
C THR A 343 -32.49 19.36 6.73
N GLN A 344 -31.39 20.00 6.27
CA GLN A 344 -30.97 19.97 4.88
C GLN A 344 -30.64 18.54 4.43
N LEU A 345 -30.00 17.74 5.28
CA LEU A 345 -29.74 16.33 5.02
C LEU A 345 -31.06 15.56 4.79
N ALA A 346 -32.05 15.76 5.65
CA ALA A 346 -33.34 15.10 5.57
C ALA A 346 -34.06 15.41 4.25
N GLU A 347 -34.08 16.68 3.84
CA GLU A 347 -34.61 17.14 2.54
C GLU A 347 -33.86 16.51 1.35
N LEU A 348 -32.52 16.46 1.41
CA LEU A 348 -31.69 15.83 0.38
C LEU A 348 -32.01 14.36 0.23
N LEU A 349 -32.13 13.60 1.34
CA LEU A 349 -32.42 12.17 1.32
C LEU A 349 -33.81 11.86 0.75
N ASP A 350 -34.80 12.68 1.09
CA ASP A 350 -36.17 12.58 0.54
C ASP A 350 -36.15 12.89 -0.97
N GLY A 351 -35.53 13.97 -1.40
CA GLY A 351 -35.40 14.35 -2.79
C GLY A 351 -34.64 13.34 -3.66
N ARG A 352 -33.69 12.58 -3.07
CA ARG A 352 -32.94 11.51 -3.73
C ARG A 352 -33.60 10.13 -3.63
N GLY A 353 -34.75 10.03 -2.94
CA GLY A 353 -35.57 8.83 -2.83
C GLY A 353 -34.91 7.69 -2.07
N VAL A 354 -34.19 7.98 -0.99
CA VAL A 354 -33.63 6.99 -0.06
C VAL A 354 -34.80 6.26 0.61
N ASN A 355 -34.73 4.94 0.76
CA ASN A 355 -35.79 4.15 1.41
C ASN A 355 -35.46 3.85 2.87
N ASN A 356 -34.20 3.70 3.22
CA ASN A 356 -33.75 3.39 4.57
C ASN A 356 -32.49 4.22 4.91
N LEU A 357 -32.46 4.83 6.07
CA LEU A 357 -31.30 5.48 6.67
C LEU A 357 -30.85 4.71 7.92
N ILE A 358 -29.58 4.32 7.94
CA ILE A 358 -28.89 3.81 9.13
C ILE A 358 -27.85 4.86 9.52
N ALA A 359 -28.16 5.65 10.53
CA ALA A 359 -27.33 6.75 11.00
C ALA A 359 -26.42 6.32 12.14
N VAL A 360 -25.13 6.68 12.10
CA VAL A 360 -24.13 6.30 13.09
C VAL A 360 -23.39 7.53 13.60
N GLY A 361 -23.54 7.84 14.86
CA GLY A 361 -22.85 8.94 15.51
C GLY A 361 -23.70 9.62 16.58
N GLY A 362 -23.03 10.35 17.48
CA GLY A 362 -23.70 11.03 18.60
C GLY A 362 -24.46 12.28 18.16
N ILE A 363 -23.93 13.02 17.16
CA ILE A 363 -24.53 14.28 16.71
C ILE A 363 -25.79 14.00 15.90
N ILE A 364 -25.72 13.12 14.89
CA ILE A 364 -26.90 12.75 14.07
C ILE A 364 -27.97 12.08 14.92
N SER A 365 -27.59 11.28 15.92
CA SER A 365 -28.57 10.65 16.85
C SER A 365 -29.23 11.68 17.76
N ALA A 366 -28.56 12.76 18.13
CA ALA A 366 -29.14 13.84 18.94
C ALA A 366 -30.17 14.68 18.16
N HIS A 367 -30.13 14.66 16.82
CA HIS A 367 -31.03 15.40 15.93
C HIS A 367 -31.95 14.48 15.12
N MET A 368 -32.36 13.35 15.72
CA MET A 368 -33.29 12.40 15.07
C MET A 368 -34.65 13.01 14.77
N ASP A 369 -35.02 14.09 15.45
CA ASP A 369 -36.27 14.86 15.26
C ASP A 369 -36.37 15.44 13.84
N CYS A 370 -35.24 15.79 13.21
CA CYS A 370 -35.18 16.29 11.82
C CYS A 370 -35.67 15.24 10.79
N PHE A 371 -35.75 13.97 11.16
CA PHE A 371 -36.13 12.87 10.27
C PHE A 371 -37.56 12.34 10.55
N ILE A 372 -38.29 12.97 11.45
CA ILE A 372 -39.66 12.56 11.80
C ILE A 372 -40.63 12.95 10.69
N GLY A 373 -41.48 12.01 10.29
CA GLY A 373 -42.53 12.26 9.27
C GLY A 373 -42.06 12.09 7.83
N LEU A 374 -40.83 11.74 7.60
CA LEU A 374 -40.29 11.46 6.26
C LEU A 374 -40.69 10.08 5.73
N PRO A 375 -40.76 9.88 4.41
CA PRO A 375 -41.26 8.64 3.79
C PRO A 375 -40.29 7.45 3.88
N PHE A 376 -39.11 7.59 4.48
CA PHE A 376 -38.11 6.55 4.62
C PHE A 376 -37.94 6.11 6.09
N LYS A 377 -37.45 4.88 6.28
CA LYS A 377 -37.22 4.31 7.63
C LYS A 377 -35.86 4.78 8.16
N CYS A 378 -35.81 5.18 9.43
CA CYS A 378 -34.56 5.61 10.09
C CYS A 378 -34.23 4.69 11.27
N ARG A 379 -32.95 4.40 11.44
CA ARG A 379 -32.34 3.75 12.60
C ARG A 379 -31.08 4.51 13.00
N PHE A 380 -30.90 4.74 14.29
CA PHE A 380 -29.81 5.54 14.85
C PHE A 380 -28.97 4.70 15.81
N PHE A 381 -27.64 4.79 15.64
CA PHE A 381 -26.67 4.10 16.49
C PHE A 381 -25.62 5.10 16.99
N PRO A 382 -25.25 5.07 18.27
CA PRO A 382 -24.27 6.02 18.81
C PRO A 382 -22.84 5.81 18.29
N THR A 383 -22.49 4.56 17.92
CA THR A 383 -21.15 4.20 17.42
C THR A 383 -21.22 3.10 16.36
N THR A 384 -20.14 2.93 15.61
CA THR A 384 -19.99 1.84 14.64
C THR A 384 -20.05 0.46 15.32
N GLU A 385 -19.49 0.32 16.53
CA GLU A 385 -19.57 -0.91 17.32
C GLU A 385 -21.00 -1.28 17.70
N ALA A 386 -21.84 -0.28 18.02
CA ALA A 386 -23.24 -0.52 18.33
C ALA A 386 -24.00 -1.06 17.11
N LEU A 387 -23.74 -0.50 15.92
CA LEU A 387 -24.32 -1.00 14.66
C LEU A 387 -23.82 -2.42 14.32
N LEU A 388 -22.54 -2.71 14.49
CA LEU A 388 -21.96 -4.02 14.17
C LEU A 388 -22.50 -5.16 15.06
N ARG A 389 -22.99 -4.84 16.26
CA ARG A 389 -23.63 -5.79 17.20
C ARG A 389 -25.13 -5.99 16.93
N ASP A 390 -25.74 -5.10 16.17
CA ASP A 390 -27.16 -5.17 15.85
C ASP A 390 -27.41 -6.13 14.68
N GLU A 391 -28.55 -6.84 14.74
CA GLU A 391 -28.95 -7.77 13.68
C GLU A 391 -29.42 -7.07 12.40
N ILE A 392 -29.55 -5.74 12.37
CA ILE A 392 -30.09 -5.01 11.22
C ILE A 392 -29.23 -5.28 9.95
N LEU A 393 -27.90 -5.38 10.09
CA LEU A 393 -27.01 -5.63 8.96
C LEU A 393 -27.24 -7.01 8.33
N THR A 394 -27.63 -8.02 9.10
CA THR A 394 -27.92 -9.37 8.60
C THR A 394 -29.29 -9.48 7.91
N LYS A 395 -30.18 -8.51 8.17
CA LYS A 395 -31.55 -8.46 7.61
C LYS A 395 -31.63 -7.63 6.32
N LEU A 396 -30.53 -7.02 5.88
CA LEU A 396 -30.49 -6.30 4.60
C LEU A 396 -30.44 -7.32 3.44
N GLU A 397 -31.43 -7.23 2.54
CA GLU A 397 -31.57 -8.14 1.40
C GLU A 397 -32.11 -7.40 0.17
N HIS A 398 -31.63 -7.78 -1.03
CA HIS A 398 -32.07 -7.23 -2.33
C HIS A 398 -32.02 -5.70 -2.43
N GLN A 399 -30.96 -5.07 -1.87
CA GLN A 399 -30.83 -3.60 -1.77
C GLN A 399 -29.54 -3.11 -2.42
N ILE A 400 -29.51 -1.81 -2.74
CA ILE A 400 -28.28 -1.07 -2.96
C ILE A 400 -27.98 -0.27 -1.70
N ILE A 401 -26.80 -0.49 -1.14
CA ILE A 401 -26.37 0.08 0.14
C ILE A 401 -25.19 1.02 -0.12
N LEU A 402 -25.41 2.32 0.09
CA LEU A 402 -24.36 3.31 0.10
C LEU A 402 -23.81 3.42 1.53
N ILE A 403 -22.51 3.21 1.69
CA ILE A 403 -21.79 3.31 2.95
C ILE A 403 -20.94 4.58 2.88
N LYS A 404 -21.34 5.61 3.62
CA LYS A 404 -20.73 6.94 3.62
C LYS A 404 -20.40 7.42 5.02
N GLY A 405 -19.14 7.65 5.32
CA GLY A 405 -18.76 8.08 6.67
C GLY A 405 -17.42 8.83 6.69
N ALA A 406 -17.25 9.66 7.73
CA ALA A 406 -15.96 10.26 8.02
C ALA A 406 -14.99 9.17 8.47
N ARG A 407 -13.70 9.33 8.15
CA ARG A 407 -12.63 8.34 8.41
C ARG A 407 -12.57 7.87 9.88
N SER A 408 -12.90 8.76 10.83
CA SER A 408 -12.91 8.46 12.26
C SER A 408 -13.97 7.43 12.70
N PHE A 409 -14.95 7.11 11.84
CA PHE A 409 -16.01 6.14 12.13
C PHE A 409 -15.70 4.71 11.69
N HIS A 410 -14.60 4.49 10.94
CA HIS A 410 -14.13 3.16 10.52
C HIS A 410 -15.20 2.31 9.81
N PHE A 411 -15.87 2.88 8.81
CA PHE A 411 -16.96 2.24 8.08
C PHE A 411 -16.50 1.11 7.15
N GLU A 412 -15.19 0.98 6.91
CA GLU A 412 -14.61 -0.21 6.28
C GLU A 412 -15.05 -1.51 6.99
N ARG A 413 -15.18 -1.51 8.33
CA ARG A 413 -15.66 -2.65 9.11
C ARG A 413 -17.12 -3.01 8.82
N ILE A 414 -17.96 -2.04 8.46
CA ILE A 414 -19.35 -2.28 8.03
C ILE A 414 -19.34 -2.88 6.63
N THR A 415 -18.49 -2.36 5.72
CA THR A 415 -18.31 -2.89 4.38
C THR A 415 -17.86 -4.36 4.44
N ASP A 416 -16.87 -4.69 5.24
CA ASP A 416 -16.37 -6.07 5.42
C ASP A 416 -17.42 -7.01 5.98
N ARG A 417 -18.31 -6.51 6.86
CA ARG A 417 -19.41 -7.27 7.43
C ARG A 417 -20.51 -7.58 6.42
N LEU A 418 -20.79 -6.64 5.50
CA LEU A 418 -21.85 -6.73 4.48
C LEU A 418 -21.38 -7.35 3.16
N GLU A 419 -20.08 -7.35 2.86
CA GLU A 419 -19.53 -7.87 1.61
C GLU A 419 -19.84 -9.36 1.46
N LYS A 420 -20.26 -9.76 0.25
CA LYS A 420 -20.53 -11.16 -0.08
C LYS A 420 -19.22 -11.95 -0.01
N LYS A 421 -19.09 -12.76 1.01
CA LYS A 421 -18.03 -13.75 1.11
C LYS A 421 -18.40 -14.89 0.17
N VAL A 422 -17.73 -14.99 -0.97
CA VAL A 422 -17.95 -16.08 -1.93
C VAL A 422 -17.42 -17.40 -1.38
N HIS A 423 -16.48 -17.34 -0.43
CA HIS A 423 -15.91 -18.48 0.28
C HIS A 423 -15.81 -18.14 1.77
N GLU A 424 -16.20 -19.05 2.65
CA GLU A 424 -16.12 -18.85 4.11
C GLU A 424 -14.68 -19.00 4.63
N THR A 425 -13.79 -19.61 3.83
CA THR A 425 -12.36 -19.68 4.09
C THR A 425 -11.68 -18.46 3.50
N ILE A 426 -10.99 -17.69 4.35
CA ILE A 426 -10.32 -16.45 4.00
C ILE A 426 -8.88 -16.43 4.51
N LEU A 427 -8.00 -15.76 3.77
CA LEU A 427 -6.65 -15.41 4.20
C LEU A 427 -6.63 -13.92 4.54
N GLU A 428 -6.53 -13.59 5.81
CA GLU A 428 -6.32 -12.21 6.27
C GLU A 428 -4.84 -11.88 6.14
N VAL A 429 -4.51 -10.74 5.51
CA VAL A 429 -3.13 -10.30 5.25
C VAL A 429 -2.93 -8.92 5.87
N ASN A 430 -2.07 -8.85 6.88
CA ASN A 430 -1.73 -7.61 7.58
C ASN A 430 -0.62 -6.85 6.85
N LEU A 431 -0.95 -5.80 6.10
CA LEU A 431 0.02 -4.98 5.38
C LEU A 431 0.90 -4.17 6.32
N SER A 432 0.39 -3.76 7.49
CA SER A 432 1.22 -3.10 8.51
C SER A 432 2.30 -4.02 9.07
N ALA A 433 2.02 -5.32 9.20
CA ALA A 433 3.02 -6.31 9.61
C ALA A 433 4.11 -6.47 8.55
N ILE A 434 3.77 -6.45 7.24
CA ILE A 434 4.76 -6.41 6.14
C ILE A 434 5.72 -5.23 6.33
N VAL A 435 5.17 -4.03 6.60
CA VAL A 435 5.96 -2.80 6.80
C VAL A 435 6.83 -2.90 8.06
N LYS A 436 6.28 -3.38 9.17
CA LYS A 436 7.03 -3.60 10.42
C LYS A 436 8.19 -4.57 10.21
N ASN A 437 7.95 -5.68 9.50
CA ASN A 437 8.99 -6.67 9.19
C ASN A 437 10.04 -6.10 8.22
N LEU A 438 9.63 -5.37 7.18
CA LEU A 438 10.55 -4.65 6.30
C LEU A 438 11.47 -3.72 7.10
N ASN A 439 10.91 -2.93 8.03
CA ASN A 439 11.67 -1.99 8.84
C ASN A 439 12.58 -2.71 9.85
N TYR A 440 12.15 -3.84 10.41
CA TYR A 440 13.03 -4.69 11.22
C TYR A 440 14.27 -5.12 10.42
N TYR A 441 14.11 -5.63 9.20
CA TYR A 441 15.27 -6.02 8.38
C TYR A 441 16.11 -4.82 7.95
N ARG A 442 15.49 -3.68 7.69
CA ARG A 442 16.21 -2.44 7.38
C ARG A 442 17.11 -1.97 8.52
N SER A 443 16.73 -2.24 9.77
CA SER A 443 17.55 -1.88 10.93
C SER A 443 18.91 -2.57 10.99
N PHE A 444 19.11 -3.66 10.25
CA PHE A 444 20.41 -4.33 10.09
C PHE A 444 21.25 -3.76 8.94
N LEU A 445 20.65 -2.96 8.06
CA LEU A 445 21.30 -2.51 6.83
C LEU A 445 21.99 -1.18 7.02
N LYS A 446 23.09 -1.00 6.29
CA LYS A 446 23.71 0.32 6.11
C LYS A 446 22.83 1.18 5.22
N PRO A 447 22.87 2.53 5.39
CA PRO A 447 22.04 3.44 4.62
C PRO A 447 22.15 3.30 3.10
N GLU A 448 23.35 2.96 2.61
CA GLU A 448 23.62 2.76 1.19
C GLU A 448 23.21 1.39 0.66
N THR A 449 22.92 0.42 1.54
CA THR A 449 22.58 -0.96 1.12
C THR A 449 21.15 -1.03 0.61
N LYS A 450 21.01 -1.40 -0.66
CA LYS A 450 19.72 -1.57 -1.34
C LYS A 450 19.01 -2.85 -0.92
N ILE A 451 17.68 -2.83 -1.03
CA ILE A 451 16.86 -3.99 -0.67
C ILE A 451 16.04 -4.50 -1.86
N VAL A 452 16.10 -5.81 -2.08
CA VAL A 452 15.21 -6.54 -2.98
C VAL A 452 14.21 -7.32 -2.15
N CYS A 453 12.92 -7.09 -2.36
CA CYS A 453 11.86 -7.88 -1.73
C CYS A 453 11.34 -8.95 -2.68
N MET A 454 11.28 -10.19 -2.18
CA MET A 454 10.79 -11.35 -2.94
C MET A 454 9.26 -11.38 -2.89
N VAL A 455 8.60 -11.20 -4.03
CA VAL A 455 7.13 -11.26 -4.17
C VAL A 455 6.66 -12.37 -5.12
N LYS A 456 7.53 -13.35 -5.39
CA LYS A 456 7.23 -14.53 -6.21
C LYS A 456 6.19 -15.45 -5.55
N ALA A 457 5.59 -16.33 -6.33
CA ALA A 457 4.55 -17.26 -5.91
C ALA A 457 3.40 -16.53 -5.21
N ASP A 458 2.86 -15.50 -5.89
CA ASP A 458 1.80 -14.62 -5.38
C ASP A 458 2.15 -14.02 -4.00
N ALA A 459 3.39 -13.48 -3.87
CA ALA A 459 3.92 -12.96 -2.60
C ALA A 459 3.83 -14.01 -1.48
N TYR A 460 4.34 -15.21 -1.74
CA TYR A 460 4.24 -16.36 -0.82
C TYR A 460 2.79 -16.67 -0.42
N GLY A 461 1.86 -16.53 -1.34
CA GLY A 461 0.43 -16.74 -1.13
C GLY A 461 -0.33 -15.55 -0.53
N ALA A 462 0.35 -14.49 -0.12
CA ALA A 462 -0.26 -13.31 0.50
C ALA A 462 -0.93 -12.34 -0.51
N GLY A 463 -0.72 -12.54 -1.83
CA GLY A 463 -1.24 -11.65 -2.87
C GLY A 463 -0.20 -10.64 -3.35
N ALA A 464 0.41 -10.90 -4.51
CA ALA A 464 1.57 -10.16 -5.01
C ALA A 464 1.29 -8.68 -5.26
N VAL A 465 0.10 -8.34 -5.76
CA VAL A 465 -0.23 -6.97 -6.17
C VAL A 465 -0.28 -6.02 -4.98
N GLU A 466 -1.05 -6.36 -3.93
CA GLU A 466 -1.22 -5.48 -2.77
C GLU A 466 0.06 -5.40 -1.94
N VAL A 467 0.78 -6.51 -1.78
CA VAL A 467 2.09 -6.52 -1.13
C VAL A 467 3.09 -5.67 -1.90
N ALA A 468 3.15 -5.78 -3.25
CA ALA A 468 4.07 -4.99 -4.06
C ALA A 468 3.74 -3.49 -4.03
N LYS A 469 2.45 -3.11 -4.03
CA LYS A 469 2.03 -1.71 -3.83
C LYS A 469 2.49 -1.16 -2.47
N THR A 470 2.28 -1.92 -1.40
CA THR A 470 2.75 -1.55 -0.06
C THR A 470 4.27 -1.37 -0.02
N LEU A 471 5.03 -2.29 -0.63
CA LEU A 471 6.49 -2.20 -0.71
C LEU A 471 6.94 -1.00 -1.55
N GLN A 472 6.23 -0.69 -2.63
CA GLN A 472 6.47 0.50 -3.46
C GLN A 472 6.27 1.79 -2.67
N GLU A 473 5.18 1.90 -1.93
CA GLU A 473 4.89 3.05 -1.07
C GLU A 473 5.96 3.25 0.04
N HIS A 474 6.64 2.16 0.43
CA HIS A 474 7.71 2.17 1.42
C HIS A 474 9.12 2.15 0.79
N ASN A 475 9.24 2.59 -0.47
CA ASN A 475 10.52 2.84 -1.17
C ASN A 475 11.48 1.65 -1.14
N VAL A 476 11.01 0.46 -1.47
CA VAL A 476 11.86 -0.69 -1.73
C VAL A 476 12.56 -0.50 -3.07
N ASP A 477 13.86 -0.81 -3.17
CA ASP A 477 14.63 -0.55 -4.39
C ASP A 477 14.26 -1.49 -5.54
N TYR A 478 14.04 -2.78 -5.24
CA TYR A 478 13.71 -3.81 -6.22
C TYR A 478 12.67 -4.79 -5.68
N LEU A 479 11.88 -5.32 -6.60
CA LEU A 479 11.08 -6.52 -6.37
C LEU A 479 11.70 -7.69 -7.13
N ALA A 480 11.46 -8.92 -6.70
CA ALA A 480 11.88 -10.11 -7.42
C ALA A 480 10.75 -11.14 -7.48
N VAL A 481 10.50 -11.64 -8.69
CA VAL A 481 9.51 -12.67 -9.01
C VAL A 481 10.17 -13.88 -9.65
N ALA A 482 9.46 -14.99 -9.77
CA ALA A 482 10.02 -16.19 -10.35
C ALA A 482 10.03 -16.16 -11.88
N VAL A 483 8.92 -15.80 -12.51
CA VAL A 483 8.68 -15.87 -13.96
C VAL A 483 8.19 -14.53 -14.52
N ALA A 484 8.28 -14.36 -15.84
CA ALA A 484 7.91 -13.12 -16.50
C ALA A 484 6.43 -12.73 -16.27
N ASP A 485 5.50 -13.68 -16.29
CA ASP A 485 4.07 -13.43 -16.12
C ASP A 485 3.72 -12.78 -14.76
N GLU A 486 4.41 -13.16 -13.69
CA GLU A 486 4.27 -12.48 -12.38
C GLU A 486 4.72 -11.02 -12.49
N GLY A 487 5.83 -10.75 -13.20
CA GLY A 487 6.33 -9.40 -13.44
C GLY A 487 5.39 -8.55 -14.29
N VAL A 488 4.81 -9.14 -15.34
CA VAL A 488 3.80 -8.49 -16.20
C VAL A 488 2.59 -8.07 -15.36
N THR A 489 2.07 -8.98 -14.55
CA THR A 489 0.93 -8.70 -13.65
C THR A 489 1.22 -7.50 -12.75
N LEU A 490 2.42 -7.41 -12.16
CA LEU A 490 2.81 -6.28 -11.33
C LEU A 490 2.91 -4.97 -12.14
N ARG A 491 3.49 -5.01 -13.35
CA ARG A 491 3.56 -3.82 -14.23
C ARG A 491 2.19 -3.30 -14.62
N GLU A 492 1.28 -4.20 -15.04
CA GLU A 492 -0.11 -3.85 -15.38
C GLU A 492 -0.87 -3.25 -14.20
N LYS A 493 -0.48 -3.57 -12.98
CA LYS A 493 -1.04 -3.01 -11.72
C LYS A 493 -0.31 -1.76 -11.20
N GLY A 494 0.58 -1.18 -12.01
CA GLY A 494 1.20 0.12 -11.75
C GLY A 494 2.47 0.06 -10.89
N ILE A 495 3.13 -1.09 -10.80
CA ILE A 495 4.42 -1.20 -10.12
C ILE A 495 5.54 -0.67 -11.04
N THR A 496 6.31 0.30 -10.56
CA THR A 496 7.34 1.01 -11.33
C THR A 496 8.78 0.67 -10.93
N GLN A 497 9.02 0.10 -9.74
CA GLN A 497 10.36 -0.33 -9.31
C GLN A 497 10.98 -1.34 -10.27
N GLY A 498 12.31 -1.52 -10.18
CA GLY A 498 13.00 -2.61 -10.84
C GLY A 498 12.41 -3.97 -10.44
N ILE A 499 12.12 -4.84 -11.40
CA ILE A 499 11.60 -6.19 -11.16
C ILE A 499 12.60 -7.20 -11.72
N MET A 500 13.19 -8.01 -10.83
CA MET A 500 14.08 -9.10 -11.19
C MET A 500 13.28 -10.36 -11.52
N ILE A 501 13.60 -11.01 -12.63
CA ILE A 501 13.06 -12.32 -13.01
C ILE A 501 14.07 -13.39 -12.69
N MET A 502 13.75 -14.25 -11.71
CA MET A 502 14.68 -15.27 -11.18
C MET A 502 14.78 -16.52 -12.04
N ASN A 503 13.79 -16.82 -12.86
CA ASN A 503 13.79 -17.97 -13.79
C ASN A 503 13.29 -17.50 -15.16
N PRO A 504 14.08 -16.71 -15.90
CA PRO A 504 13.65 -16.22 -17.22
C PRO A 504 13.60 -17.38 -18.22
N GLU A 505 12.52 -17.44 -18.98
CA GLU A 505 12.33 -18.36 -20.09
C GLU A 505 12.72 -17.73 -21.42
N MET A 506 13.31 -18.51 -22.35
CA MET A 506 13.73 -17.98 -23.65
C MET A 506 12.54 -17.53 -24.51
N SER A 507 11.37 -18.08 -24.28
CA SER A 507 10.11 -17.69 -24.96
C SER A 507 9.57 -16.35 -24.49
N SER A 508 10.05 -15.81 -23.36
CA SER A 508 9.54 -14.57 -22.76
C SER A 508 10.40 -13.33 -23.05
N PHE A 509 11.43 -13.39 -23.89
CA PHE A 509 12.37 -12.29 -24.09
C PHE A 509 11.69 -11.00 -24.57
N SER A 510 10.82 -11.06 -25.58
CA SER A 510 10.06 -9.86 -26.01
C SER A 510 9.20 -9.29 -24.88
N THR A 511 8.63 -10.13 -24.04
CA THR A 511 7.88 -9.71 -22.84
C THR A 511 8.79 -9.01 -21.83
N LEU A 512 10.01 -9.55 -21.59
CA LEU A 512 10.98 -8.91 -20.71
C LEU A 512 11.32 -7.49 -21.20
N PHE A 513 11.54 -7.33 -22.50
CA PHE A 513 11.86 -6.04 -23.10
C PHE A 513 10.69 -5.06 -23.02
N GLN A 514 9.48 -5.53 -23.40
CA GLN A 514 8.27 -4.71 -23.44
C GLN A 514 7.89 -4.16 -22.05
N TYR A 515 8.03 -4.99 -21.01
CA TYR A 515 7.64 -4.62 -19.65
C TYR A 515 8.81 -4.19 -18.76
N HIS A 516 10.01 -4.02 -19.32
CA HIS A 516 11.24 -3.67 -18.59
C HIS A 516 11.47 -4.56 -17.37
N LEU A 517 11.44 -5.89 -17.58
CA LEU A 517 11.69 -6.90 -16.56
C LEU A 517 13.13 -7.39 -16.66
N GLU A 518 13.88 -7.30 -15.57
CA GLU A 518 15.33 -7.50 -15.54
C GLU A 518 15.67 -8.98 -15.22
N PRO A 519 16.13 -9.81 -16.20
CA PRO A 519 16.34 -11.23 -15.98
C PRO A 519 17.66 -11.56 -15.28
N GLU A 520 17.66 -12.63 -14.46
CA GLU A 520 18.91 -13.27 -14.04
C GLU A 520 19.54 -14.03 -15.21
N ILE A 521 20.86 -14.02 -15.28
CA ILE A 521 21.65 -14.74 -16.28
C ILE A 521 22.55 -15.73 -15.56
N TYR A 522 22.35 -17.01 -15.82
CA TYR A 522 23.03 -18.11 -15.12
C TYR A 522 23.78 -19.08 -16.03
N SER A 523 23.71 -18.90 -17.36
CA SER A 523 24.37 -19.78 -18.31
C SER A 523 24.70 -19.06 -19.61
N PHE A 524 25.73 -19.54 -20.35
CA PHE A 524 26.09 -19.01 -21.67
C PHE A 524 24.98 -19.17 -22.70
N ARG A 525 24.23 -20.27 -22.65
CA ARG A 525 23.10 -20.50 -23.55
C ARG A 525 22.04 -19.40 -23.40
N LEU A 526 21.71 -19.04 -22.16
CA LEU A 526 20.73 -18.00 -21.88
C LEU A 526 21.27 -16.63 -22.26
N LEU A 527 22.55 -16.34 -21.92
CA LEU A 527 23.24 -15.09 -22.26
C LEU A 527 23.24 -14.85 -23.78
N ASP A 528 23.71 -15.83 -24.55
CA ASP A 528 23.83 -15.70 -26.00
C ASP A 528 22.48 -15.56 -26.70
N ALA A 529 21.46 -16.29 -26.21
CA ALA A 529 20.11 -16.19 -26.73
C ALA A 529 19.48 -14.81 -26.44
N LEU A 530 19.69 -14.26 -25.23
CA LEU A 530 19.18 -12.95 -24.87
C LEU A 530 19.89 -11.81 -25.61
N ILE A 531 21.25 -11.90 -25.78
CA ILE A 531 22.00 -10.95 -26.61
C ILE A 531 21.42 -10.92 -28.02
N LYS A 532 21.27 -12.10 -28.64
CA LYS A 532 20.73 -12.21 -30.01
C LYS A 532 19.31 -11.63 -30.13
N ALA A 533 18.44 -11.89 -29.15
CA ALA A 533 17.09 -11.36 -29.14
C ALA A 533 17.06 -9.82 -28.99
N ALA A 534 17.90 -9.29 -28.08
CA ALA A 534 18.01 -7.84 -27.87
C ALA A 534 18.58 -7.13 -29.11
N GLU A 535 19.62 -7.69 -29.73
CA GLU A 535 20.18 -7.17 -30.99
C GLU A 535 19.16 -7.17 -32.13
N HIS A 536 18.34 -8.23 -32.23
CA HIS A 536 17.30 -8.33 -33.23
C HIS A 536 16.22 -7.24 -33.06
N GLU A 537 15.89 -6.87 -31.82
CA GLU A 537 14.95 -5.80 -31.51
C GLU A 537 15.61 -4.41 -31.43
N GLY A 538 16.92 -4.29 -31.70
CA GLY A 538 17.66 -3.03 -31.63
C GLY A 538 17.84 -2.47 -30.23
N ILE A 539 17.76 -3.32 -29.20
CA ILE A 539 17.86 -2.93 -27.80
C ILE A 539 19.33 -2.83 -27.40
N THR A 540 19.67 -1.79 -26.66
CA THR A 540 21.01 -1.57 -26.08
C THR A 540 20.92 -1.33 -24.59
N ASN A 541 21.97 -1.75 -23.86
CA ASN A 541 22.11 -1.56 -22.41
C ASN A 541 20.93 -2.10 -21.58
N PHE A 542 20.32 -3.21 -22.02
CA PHE A 542 19.24 -3.83 -21.25
C PHE A 542 19.81 -4.43 -19.95
N PRO A 543 19.27 -4.07 -18.77
CA PRO A 543 19.84 -4.49 -17.49
C PRO A 543 19.61 -5.98 -17.22
N VAL A 544 20.68 -6.64 -16.75
CA VAL A 544 20.67 -8.06 -16.40
C VAL A 544 21.37 -8.30 -15.06
N HIS A 545 21.05 -9.41 -14.40
CA HIS A 545 21.58 -9.81 -13.12
C HIS A 545 22.42 -11.09 -13.26
N ILE A 546 23.72 -10.99 -13.07
CA ILE A 546 24.63 -12.13 -13.26
C ILE A 546 24.65 -13.01 -12.01
N LYS A 547 24.33 -14.29 -12.18
CA LYS A 547 24.34 -15.26 -11.09
C LYS A 547 25.60 -16.09 -11.10
N LEU A 548 26.29 -16.18 -9.97
CA LEU A 548 27.45 -17.03 -9.74
C LEU A 548 27.07 -18.21 -8.85
N ASP A 549 27.53 -19.40 -9.18
CA ASP A 549 27.40 -20.58 -8.31
C ASP A 549 28.63 -20.69 -7.41
N THR A 550 28.46 -20.38 -6.15
CA THR A 550 29.50 -20.47 -5.14
C THR A 550 29.41 -21.70 -4.26
N GLY A 551 28.66 -22.71 -4.70
CA GLY A 551 28.53 -24.01 -3.99
C GLY A 551 27.11 -24.47 -3.70
N MET A 552 26.08 -23.78 -4.22
CA MET A 552 24.69 -24.25 -4.11
C MET A 552 24.33 -25.28 -5.19
N HIS A 553 25.03 -25.26 -6.32
CA HIS A 553 24.88 -26.18 -7.46
C HIS A 553 23.46 -26.25 -8.03
N ARG A 554 22.78 -25.09 -8.04
CA ARG A 554 21.41 -24.97 -8.59
C ARG A 554 21.41 -24.27 -9.95
N LEU A 555 21.86 -23.02 -10.00
CA LEU A 555 22.03 -22.19 -11.20
C LEU A 555 23.18 -21.20 -10.96
N GLY A 556 23.89 -20.83 -12.01
CA GLY A 556 24.94 -19.82 -11.96
C GLY A 556 26.19 -20.22 -12.73
N PHE A 557 27.03 -19.23 -13.09
CA PHE A 557 28.35 -19.47 -13.67
C PHE A 557 29.34 -19.91 -12.60
N ASP A 558 30.22 -20.83 -12.96
CA ASP A 558 31.35 -21.22 -12.11
C ASP A 558 32.32 -20.03 -11.98
N PRO A 559 32.57 -19.55 -10.73
CA PRO A 559 33.39 -18.35 -10.50
C PRO A 559 34.83 -18.47 -10.96
N GLU A 560 35.41 -19.68 -11.13
CA GLU A 560 36.77 -19.89 -11.56
C GLU A 560 36.86 -20.24 -13.03
N LYS A 561 35.99 -21.09 -13.52
CA LYS A 561 36.06 -21.62 -14.92
C LYS A 561 35.38 -20.69 -15.90
N ASP A 562 34.21 -20.16 -15.57
CA ASP A 562 33.36 -19.46 -16.52
C ASP A 562 33.60 -17.95 -16.55
N LEU A 563 34.08 -17.36 -15.44
CA LEU A 563 34.18 -15.90 -15.26
C LEU A 563 34.99 -15.18 -16.35
N PRO A 564 36.19 -15.65 -16.78
CA PRO A 564 36.94 -14.98 -17.84
C PRO A 564 36.15 -14.91 -19.15
N LYS A 565 35.54 -16.01 -19.54
CA LYS A 565 34.74 -16.12 -20.76
C LYS A 565 33.46 -15.28 -20.67
N LEU A 566 32.83 -15.24 -19.50
CA LEU A 566 31.65 -14.40 -19.24
C LEU A 566 31.97 -12.91 -19.40
N ILE A 567 33.08 -12.45 -18.81
CA ILE A 567 33.57 -11.08 -18.94
C ILE A 567 33.83 -10.73 -20.41
N GLU A 568 34.53 -11.59 -21.13
CA GLU A 568 34.80 -11.38 -22.56
C GLU A 568 33.51 -11.25 -23.37
N ARG A 569 32.50 -12.10 -23.11
CA ARG A 569 31.22 -12.07 -23.80
C ARG A 569 30.44 -10.79 -23.52
N LEU A 570 30.37 -10.38 -22.27
CA LEU A 570 29.67 -9.16 -21.86
C LEU A 570 30.33 -7.90 -22.42
N HIS A 571 31.66 -7.91 -22.60
CA HIS A 571 32.42 -6.80 -23.20
C HIS A 571 32.26 -6.64 -24.71
N ARG A 572 32.01 -7.72 -25.42
CA ARG A 572 31.95 -7.72 -26.89
C ARG A 572 30.60 -7.33 -27.45
N GLN A 573 29.64 -6.96 -26.62
CA GLN A 573 28.32 -6.62 -27.04
C GLN A 573 27.80 -5.35 -26.33
N THR A 574 26.80 -4.68 -26.88
CA THR A 574 26.17 -3.48 -26.33
C THR A 574 24.68 -3.67 -25.98
N ALA A 575 24.13 -4.85 -26.27
CA ALA A 575 22.73 -5.15 -26.07
C ALA A 575 22.35 -5.23 -24.56
N LEU A 576 23.24 -5.84 -23.76
CA LEU A 576 23.00 -6.07 -22.33
C LEU A 576 24.03 -5.33 -21.46
N ILE A 577 23.59 -4.89 -20.27
CA ILE A 577 24.44 -4.29 -19.25
C ILE A 577 24.29 -5.03 -17.91
N PRO A 578 25.37 -5.55 -17.30
CA PRO A 578 25.30 -6.18 -16.00
C PRO A 578 24.99 -5.14 -14.92
N ARG A 579 23.77 -5.19 -14.37
CA ARG A 579 23.32 -4.31 -13.29
C ARG A 579 23.82 -4.80 -11.94
N THR A 580 23.69 -6.11 -11.69
CA THR A 580 24.15 -6.74 -10.46
C THR A 580 24.86 -8.05 -10.72
N VAL A 581 25.67 -8.49 -9.74
CA VAL A 581 26.21 -9.83 -9.64
C VAL A 581 25.85 -10.42 -8.28
N PHE A 582 25.39 -11.66 -8.24
CA PHE A 582 24.93 -12.25 -7.01
C PHE A 582 25.15 -13.76 -6.91
N SER A 583 25.09 -14.25 -5.68
CA SER A 583 25.05 -15.67 -5.35
C SER A 583 24.02 -15.94 -4.24
N HIS A 584 24.00 -17.13 -3.67
CA HIS A 584 23.05 -17.52 -2.62
C HIS A 584 23.73 -18.39 -1.57
N PHE A 585 23.52 -18.05 -0.29
CA PHE A 585 23.98 -18.87 0.82
C PHE A 585 23.20 -20.19 0.88
N VAL A 586 23.88 -21.29 1.16
CA VAL A 586 23.28 -22.61 1.28
C VAL A 586 22.65 -22.83 2.65
N GLY A 587 23.33 -22.36 3.72
CA GLY A 587 22.95 -22.64 5.10
C GLY A 587 23.15 -21.42 6.01
N SER A 588 22.65 -20.25 5.60
CA SER A 588 22.75 -19.03 6.42
C SER A 588 21.80 -19.03 7.63
N ASP A 589 20.91 -19.97 7.74
CA ASP A 589 19.92 -20.17 8.81
C ASP A 589 20.42 -21.03 9.99
N SER A 590 21.57 -21.72 9.87
CA SER A 590 22.16 -22.55 10.91
C SER A 590 23.63 -22.21 11.15
N ASN A 591 24.03 -22.22 12.42
CA ASN A 591 25.44 -22.04 12.85
C ASN A 591 26.34 -23.19 12.35
N ASP A 592 25.79 -24.38 12.12
CA ASP A 592 26.53 -25.55 11.65
C ASP A 592 27.17 -25.33 10.27
N PHE A 593 26.68 -24.36 9.50
CA PHE A 593 27.15 -24.05 8.14
C PHE A 593 27.93 -22.73 8.04
N ASP A 594 28.32 -22.11 9.15
CA ASP A 594 29.01 -20.81 9.15
C ASP A 594 30.36 -20.83 8.44
N GLU A 595 31.13 -21.91 8.60
CA GLU A 595 32.40 -22.08 7.89
C GLU A 595 32.16 -22.18 6.37
N TYR A 596 31.18 -22.98 5.95
CA TYR A 596 30.81 -23.11 4.54
C TYR A 596 30.28 -21.78 3.97
N SER A 597 29.43 -21.09 4.70
CA SER A 597 28.92 -19.77 4.30
C SER A 597 30.05 -18.74 4.15
N SER A 598 31.08 -18.81 5.02
CA SER A 598 32.26 -17.94 4.92
C SER A 598 33.11 -18.27 3.71
N GLN A 599 33.24 -19.56 3.37
CA GLN A 599 33.94 -19.97 2.16
C GLN A 599 33.20 -19.52 0.88
N GLN A 600 31.88 -19.72 0.81
CA GLN A 600 31.03 -19.20 -0.29
C GLN A 600 31.23 -17.69 -0.48
N TYR A 601 31.21 -16.93 0.64
CA TYR A 601 31.38 -15.48 0.60
C TYR A 601 32.76 -15.06 0.07
N LYS A 602 33.85 -15.72 0.47
CA LYS A 602 35.21 -15.44 -0.03
C LYS A 602 35.32 -15.68 -1.53
N VAL A 603 34.75 -16.79 -2.02
CA VAL A 603 34.72 -17.10 -3.47
C VAL A 603 33.93 -16.02 -4.21
N PHE A 604 32.76 -15.65 -3.70
CA PHE A 604 31.93 -14.62 -4.28
C PHE A 604 32.63 -13.25 -4.34
N LEU A 605 33.29 -12.83 -3.24
CA LEU A 605 34.01 -11.56 -3.20
C LEU A 605 35.11 -11.49 -4.26
N LYS A 606 35.90 -12.56 -4.39
CA LYS A 606 36.96 -12.63 -5.40
C LYS A 606 36.42 -12.49 -6.82
N ALA A 607 35.39 -13.26 -7.17
CA ALA A 607 34.79 -13.27 -8.49
C ALA A 607 34.05 -11.96 -8.83
N SER A 608 33.23 -11.47 -7.88
CA SER A 608 32.47 -10.24 -8.07
C SER A 608 33.37 -9.00 -8.18
N LYS A 609 34.54 -8.98 -7.48
CA LYS A 609 35.52 -7.92 -7.62
C LYS A 609 36.09 -7.90 -9.04
N MET A 610 36.46 -9.06 -9.62
CA MET A 610 36.95 -9.14 -10.99
C MET A 610 35.92 -8.60 -11.97
N LEU A 611 34.65 -9.00 -11.84
CA LEU A 611 33.61 -8.53 -12.74
C LEU A 611 33.37 -7.02 -12.59
N ARG A 612 33.38 -6.48 -11.36
CA ARG A 612 33.15 -5.06 -11.08
C ARG A 612 34.26 -4.15 -11.63
N THR A 613 35.53 -4.61 -11.66
CA THR A 613 36.64 -3.80 -12.15
C THR A 613 36.68 -3.67 -13.66
N VAL A 614 35.95 -4.47 -14.38
CA VAL A 614 35.99 -4.53 -15.85
C VAL A 614 35.01 -3.54 -16.50
N PHE A 615 33.93 -3.20 -15.81
CA PHE A 615 32.88 -2.30 -16.32
C PHE A 615 33.06 -0.87 -15.80
N PRO A 616 32.79 0.16 -16.64
CA PRO A 616 32.93 1.57 -16.22
C PRO A 616 31.83 2.01 -15.23
N HIS A 617 30.68 1.32 -15.20
CA HIS A 617 29.58 1.56 -14.27
C HIS A 617 29.69 0.65 -13.04
N THR A 618 29.01 1.00 -11.97
CA THR A 618 28.95 0.20 -10.75
C THR A 618 28.04 -1.02 -10.92
N VAL A 619 28.65 -2.21 -10.88
CA VAL A 619 27.90 -3.48 -10.79
C VAL A 619 27.63 -3.78 -9.30
N LEU A 620 26.37 -3.79 -8.90
CA LEU A 620 25.98 -4.02 -7.50
C LEU A 620 26.14 -5.51 -7.14
N ARG A 621 26.57 -5.78 -5.92
CA ARG A 621 26.83 -7.14 -5.41
C ARG A 621 25.83 -7.49 -4.33
N HIS A 622 25.28 -8.69 -4.36
CA HIS A 622 24.41 -9.17 -3.30
C HIS A 622 24.49 -10.68 -3.06
N MET A 623 24.39 -11.09 -1.81
CA MET A 623 24.43 -12.49 -1.42
C MET A 623 23.46 -12.83 -0.31
N CYS A 624 23.26 -11.94 0.68
CA CYS A 624 22.40 -12.19 1.85
C CYS A 624 20.93 -12.39 1.45
N ASN A 625 20.34 -13.48 1.94
CA ASN A 625 18.91 -13.72 2.07
C ASN A 625 18.41 -13.23 3.45
N SER A 626 17.16 -13.49 3.86
CA SER A 626 16.63 -13.07 5.16
C SER A 626 17.52 -13.48 6.35
N ALA A 627 17.94 -14.75 6.41
CA ALA A 627 18.84 -15.23 7.46
C ALA A 627 20.21 -14.57 7.42
N GLY A 628 20.75 -14.38 6.21
CA GLY A 628 22.03 -13.69 6.02
C GLY A 628 22.00 -12.21 6.43
N ILE A 629 20.86 -11.55 6.34
CA ILE A 629 20.70 -10.17 6.81
C ILE A 629 20.83 -10.12 8.34
N GLU A 630 20.18 -11.02 9.04
CA GLU A 630 20.22 -11.08 10.52
C GLU A 630 21.57 -11.54 11.07
N ARG A 631 22.16 -12.58 10.48
CA ARG A 631 23.35 -13.25 11.03
C ARG A 631 24.69 -12.71 10.51
N PHE A 632 24.69 -12.13 9.32
CA PHE A 632 25.91 -11.68 8.64
C PHE A 632 25.81 -10.22 8.22
N SER A 633 25.46 -9.33 9.14
CA SER A 633 25.27 -7.90 8.86
C SER A 633 26.49 -7.24 8.19
N GLU A 634 27.72 -7.73 8.45
CA GLU A 634 28.95 -7.29 7.81
C GLU A 634 29.10 -7.73 6.33
N ARG A 635 28.26 -8.68 5.87
CA ARG A 635 28.30 -9.27 4.51
C ARG A 635 27.19 -8.76 3.59
N GLN A 636 26.48 -7.69 3.96
CA GLN A 636 25.33 -7.17 3.19
C GLN A 636 25.70 -6.61 1.81
N LEU A 637 26.98 -6.23 1.61
CA LEU A 637 27.49 -5.68 0.36
C LEU A 637 26.70 -4.45 -0.12
N ASP A 638 26.42 -4.39 -1.43
CA ASP A 638 25.73 -3.25 -2.03
C ASP A 638 24.18 -3.43 -2.00
N MET A 639 23.71 -4.69 -1.78
CA MET A 639 22.27 -5.03 -1.81
C MET A 639 22.00 -6.33 -1.06
N VAL A 640 20.77 -6.50 -0.56
CA VAL A 640 20.30 -7.73 0.10
C VAL A 640 18.95 -8.19 -0.49
N ARG A 641 18.59 -9.47 -0.26
CA ARG A 641 17.31 -10.04 -0.72
C ARG A 641 16.48 -10.52 0.47
N LEU A 642 15.41 -9.79 0.75
CA LEU A 642 14.45 -10.11 1.80
C LEU A 642 13.33 -11.01 1.25
N GLY A 643 13.18 -12.20 1.81
CA GLY A 643 12.16 -13.19 1.45
C GLY A 643 11.27 -13.54 2.63
N LEU A 644 11.46 -14.72 3.21
CA LEU A 644 10.58 -15.32 4.22
C LEU A 644 10.33 -14.43 5.43
N GLY A 645 11.37 -13.71 5.88
CA GLY A 645 11.24 -12.78 7.00
C GLY A 645 10.24 -11.66 6.77
N LEU A 646 10.05 -11.22 5.52
CA LEU A 646 9.03 -10.22 5.17
C LEU A 646 7.62 -10.72 5.51
N TYR A 647 7.38 -12.02 5.38
CA TYR A 647 6.08 -12.68 5.57
C TYR A 647 5.84 -13.22 6.98
N GLY A 648 6.64 -12.78 7.94
CA GLY A 648 6.41 -13.07 9.36
C GLY A 648 6.98 -14.40 9.85
N ILE A 649 7.94 -14.98 9.14
CA ILE A 649 8.61 -16.20 9.57
C ILE A 649 10.11 -15.90 9.74
N SER A 650 10.56 -15.88 11.00
CA SER A 650 11.96 -15.69 11.30
C SER A 650 12.79 -16.89 10.88
N PRO A 651 13.82 -16.72 10.05
CA PRO A 651 14.73 -17.81 9.72
C PRO A 651 15.69 -18.16 10.87
N CYS A 652 15.82 -17.28 11.86
CA CYS A 652 16.75 -17.40 12.99
C CYS A 652 16.03 -17.58 14.33
N ASP A 653 14.72 -17.76 14.33
CA ASP A 653 13.85 -17.99 15.50
C ASP A 653 13.91 -16.87 16.57
N ASN A 654 14.16 -15.64 16.14
CA ASN A 654 14.37 -14.48 17.04
C ASN A 654 13.10 -13.89 17.66
N GLY A 655 11.90 -14.39 17.33
CA GLY A 655 10.62 -14.00 17.94
C GLY A 655 10.18 -12.53 17.76
N THR A 656 10.90 -11.72 16.97
CA THR A 656 10.67 -10.27 16.82
C THR A 656 9.89 -9.90 15.55
N ILE A 657 9.53 -10.89 14.72
CA ILE A 657 8.86 -10.69 13.43
C ILE A 657 7.35 -10.82 13.61
N ASN A 658 6.60 -9.92 12.99
CA ASN A 658 5.15 -9.89 13.09
C ASN A 658 4.51 -10.88 12.12
N ASN A 659 3.49 -11.62 12.57
CA ASN A 659 2.69 -12.45 11.69
C ASN A 659 1.99 -11.60 10.62
N VAL A 660 2.08 -12.06 9.38
CA VAL A 660 1.49 -11.36 8.22
C VAL A 660 0.18 -11.99 7.81
N SER A 661 0.10 -13.31 7.82
CA SER A 661 -1.01 -14.05 7.23
C SER A 661 -1.75 -14.89 8.27
N THR A 662 -3.08 -14.78 8.32
CA THR A 662 -3.95 -15.60 9.15
C THR A 662 -4.99 -16.29 8.28
N LEU A 663 -4.96 -17.62 8.23
CA LEU A 663 -5.95 -18.43 7.50
C LEU A 663 -7.09 -18.81 8.43
N ARG A 664 -8.29 -18.36 8.10
CA ARG A 664 -9.51 -18.63 8.88
C ARG A 664 -10.59 -19.28 8.05
N THR A 665 -11.43 -20.03 8.75
CA THR A 665 -12.65 -20.64 8.22
C THR A 665 -13.74 -20.65 9.29
N THR A 666 -14.86 -21.33 9.02
CA THR A 666 -15.99 -21.43 9.96
C THR A 666 -16.43 -22.88 10.13
N ILE A 667 -17.18 -23.16 11.18
CA ILE A 667 -17.81 -24.48 11.37
C ILE A 667 -19.08 -24.54 10.52
N LEU A 668 -19.18 -25.50 9.59
CA LEU A 668 -20.36 -25.72 8.77
C LEU A 668 -21.44 -26.49 9.53
N GLN A 669 -21.05 -27.59 10.18
CA GLN A 669 -21.96 -28.51 10.84
C GLN A 669 -21.25 -29.26 11.97
N ILE A 670 -21.99 -29.59 13.03
CA ILE A 670 -21.52 -30.40 14.15
C ILE A 670 -22.37 -31.66 14.25
N HIS A 671 -21.73 -32.83 14.31
CA HIS A 671 -22.36 -34.13 14.53
C HIS A 671 -21.95 -34.74 15.86
N ASP A 672 -22.93 -35.29 16.60
CA ASP A 672 -22.67 -36.21 17.71
C ASP A 672 -22.48 -37.63 17.16
N VAL A 673 -21.27 -38.16 17.33
CA VAL A 673 -20.88 -39.46 16.77
C VAL A 673 -20.50 -40.39 17.91
N LYS A 674 -20.96 -41.67 17.83
CA LYS A 674 -20.76 -42.66 18.90
C LYS A 674 -19.36 -43.28 18.87
N ALA A 675 -18.89 -43.71 20.04
CA ALA A 675 -17.72 -44.55 20.16
C ALA A 675 -17.82 -45.79 19.25
N GLY A 676 -16.72 -46.17 18.60
CA GLY A 676 -16.63 -47.26 17.63
C GLY A 676 -17.02 -46.86 16.19
N GLU A 677 -17.63 -45.71 15.97
CA GLU A 677 -17.86 -45.20 14.62
C GLU A 677 -16.61 -44.62 14.00
N SER A 678 -16.58 -44.55 12.67
CA SER A 678 -15.42 -44.07 11.92
C SER A 678 -15.69 -42.75 11.21
N ILE A 679 -14.65 -41.88 11.10
CA ILE A 679 -14.74 -40.56 10.48
C ILE A 679 -14.05 -40.58 9.11
N GLY A 680 -14.78 -40.10 8.09
CA GLY A 680 -14.25 -39.76 6.76
C GLY A 680 -13.90 -40.97 5.90
N TYR A 681 -13.19 -40.68 4.80
CA TYR A 681 -12.79 -41.67 3.78
C TYR A 681 -11.87 -42.75 4.35
N SER A 682 -12.10 -44.01 3.88
CA SER A 682 -11.33 -45.21 4.23
C SER A 682 -11.40 -45.60 5.70
N ARG A 683 -12.29 -44.97 6.48
CA ARG A 683 -12.54 -45.28 7.89
C ARG A 683 -11.25 -45.30 8.74
N ARG A 684 -10.36 -44.35 8.46
CA ARG A 684 -9.01 -44.29 9.06
C ARG A 684 -9.00 -43.98 10.54
N THR A 685 -9.88 -43.10 10.97
CA THR A 685 -10.04 -42.71 12.38
C THR A 685 -11.31 -43.39 12.91
N ILE A 686 -11.17 -44.23 13.94
CA ILE A 686 -12.26 -44.81 14.70
C ILE A 686 -12.30 -44.07 16.04
N LEU A 687 -13.48 -43.63 16.46
CA LEU A 687 -13.67 -42.90 17.71
C LEU A 687 -13.61 -43.87 18.90
N GLU A 688 -12.86 -43.50 19.93
CA GLU A 688 -12.72 -44.27 21.18
C GLU A 688 -13.78 -43.92 22.20
N ARG A 689 -14.42 -42.73 22.05
CA ARG A 689 -15.48 -42.20 22.93
C ARG A 689 -16.56 -41.49 22.09
N ASP A 690 -17.72 -41.28 22.69
CA ASP A 690 -18.77 -40.42 22.13
C ASP A 690 -18.15 -39.03 21.91
N SER A 691 -18.22 -38.51 20.70
CA SER A 691 -17.50 -37.32 20.27
C SER A 691 -18.39 -36.35 19.48
N ARG A 692 -18.09 -35.06 19.58
CA ARG A 692 -18.64 -34.01 18.73
C ARG A 692 -17.64 -33.70 17.62
N ILE A 693 -18.06 -33.93 16.38
CA ILE A 693 -17.21 -33.76 15.19
C ILE A 693 -17.73 -32.61 14.37
N ALA A 694 -16.92 -31.57 14.18
CA ALA A 694 -17.24 -30.41 13.36
C ALA A 694 -16.64 -30.57 11.95
N THR A 695 -17.42 -30.18 10.95
CA THR A 695 -16.98 -30.09 9.53
C THR A 695 -16.66 -28.64 9.18
N LEU A 696 -15.50 -28.43 8.55
CA LEU A 696 -15.00 -27.14 8.09
C LEU A 696 -14.96 -27.07 6.56
N PRO A 697 -15.27 -25.93 5.91
CA PRO A 697 -15.23 -25.73 4.46
C PRO A 697 -13.82 -25.40 3.97
N ILE A 698 -12.85 -26.22 4.34
CA ILE A 698 -11.47 -26.15 3.89
C ILE A 698 -10.90 -27.52 3.67
N GLY A 699 -10.27 -27.74 2.51
CA GLY A 699 -9.63 -28.99 2.16
C GLY A 699 -8.30 -28.79 1.45
N TYR A 700 -7.77 -29.89 0.86
CA TYR A 700 -6.47 -29.79 0.20
C TYR A 700 -6.50 -28.97 -1.10
N ALA A 701 -7.68 -28.74 -1.70
CA ALA A 701 -7.83 -27.86 -2.85
C ALA A 701 -7.78 -26.35 -2.46
N ASP A 702 -7.91 -26.03 -1.17
CA ASP A 702 -7.70 -24.67 -0.61
C ASP A 702 -6.26 -24.45 -0.16
N GLY A 703 -5.48 -25.53 -0.06
CA GLY A 703 -4.09 -25.52 0.39
C GLY A 703 -3.85 -26.21 1.73
N LEU A 704 -4.88 -26.70 2.44
CA LEU A 704 -4.70 -27.44 3.68
C LEU A 704 -3.98 -28.77 3.41
N ASN A 705 -2.79 -28.95 4.03
CA ASN A 705 -1.99 -30.15 3.76
C ASN A 705 -2.69 -31.43 4.26
N ARG A 706 -2.87 -32.40 3.36
CA ARG A 706 -3.55 -33.68 3.67
C ARG A 706 -2.85 -34.49 4.77
N LEU A 707 -1.55 -34.27 5.00
CA LEU A 707 -0.78 -34.94 6.05
C LEU A 707 -1.17 -34.51 7.47
N LEU A 708 -1.89 -33.40 7.65
CA LEU A 708 -2.42 -32.96 8.94
C LEU A 708 -3.58 -33.84 9.45
N GLY A 709 -4.25 -34.57 8.58
CA GLY A 709 -5.34 -35.52 8.95
C GLY A 709 -4.91 -36.63 9.90
N ASN A 710 -5.92 -37.35 10.42
CA ASN A 710 -5.75 -38.48 11.32
C ASN A 710 -4.96 -38.15 12.59
N ARG A 711 -5.34 -37.06 13.28
CA ARG A 711 -4.79 -36.56 14.54
C ARG A 711 -3.31 -36.14 14.49
N LYS A 712 -2.76 -35.89 13.29
CA LYS A 712 -1.38 -35.39 13.16
C LYS A 712 -1.26 -33.86 13.32
N GLY A 713 -2.27 -33.12 12.95
CA GLY A 713 -2.33 -31.69 13.11
C GLY A 713 -3.62 -31.25 13.79
N PHE A 714 -3.68 -29.95 14.09
CA PHE A 714 -4.83 -29.33 14.72
C PHE A 714 -5.05 -27.92 14.17
N CYS A 715 -6.20 -27.36 14.46
CA CYS A 715 -6.55 -25.96 14.26
C CYS A 715 -7.05 -25.38 15.60
N LEU A 716 -7.33 -24.07 15.66
CA LEU A 716 -7.84 -23.42 16.86
C LEU A 716 -9.33 -23.07 16.69
N VAL A 717 -10.13 -23.54 17.63
CA VAL A 717 -11.56 -23.17 17.80
C VAL A 717 -11.67 -22.46 19.15
N ASN A 718 -12.04 -21.16 19.17
CA ASN A 718 -12.10 -20.35 20.39
C ASN A 718 -10.79 -20.44 21.20
N ASP A 719 -9.63 -20.31 20.51
CA ASP A 719 -8.27 -20.43 21.03
C ASP A 719 -7.90 -21.78 21.69
N ARG A 720 -8.70 -22.85 21.43
CA ARG A 720 -8.42 -24.20 21.88
C ARG A 720 -8.05 -25.10 20.70
N GLU A 721 -7.12 -26.00 20.92
CA GLU A 721 -6.67 -26.96 19.91
C GLU A 721 -7.78 -28.00 19.60
N ALA A 722 -8.12 -28.13 18.33
CA ALA A 722 -9.04 -29.11 17.78
C ALA A 722 -8.31 -29.97 16.72
N GLU A 723 -8.12 -31.26 17.00
CA GLU A 723 -7.39 -32.16 16.11
C GLU A 723 -8.19 -32.47 14.84
N TYR A 724 -7.49 -32.55 13.68
CA TYR A 724 -8.10 -33.07 12.46
C TYR A 724 -8.35 -34.57 12.56
N VAL A 725 -9.58 -35.02 12.40
CA VAL A 725 -9.99 -36.41 12.45
C VAL A 725 -10.38 -36.93 11.07
N GLY A 726 -10.01 -38.18 10.77
CA GLY A 726 -10.14 -38.76 9.44
C GLY A 726 -9.19 -38.12 8.41
N ASN A 727 -9.36 -38.52 7.16
CA ASN A 727 -8.59 -37.96 6.05
C ASN A 727 -9.16 -36.57 5.70
N ILE A 728 -8.28 -35.57 5.48
CA ILE A 728 -8.68 -34.28 4.91
C ILE A 728 -9.17 -34.53 3.47
N CYS A 729 -10.37 -34.03 3.16
CA CYS A 729 -11.01 -34.17 1.85
C CYS A 729 -10.57 -33.04 0.90
N MET A 730 -11.13 -33.02 -0.31
CA MET A 730 -10.81 -32.01 -1.33
C MET A 730 -11.23 -30.59 -0.85
N ASP A 731 -12.47 -30.45 -0.38
CA ASP A 731 -13.09 -29.16 -0.10
C ASP A 731 -13.51 -29.00 1.37
N VAL A 732 -13.39 -30.05 2.18
CA VAL A 732 -13.78 -30.05 3.60
C VAL A 732 -12.81 -30.86 4.44
N CYS A 733 -12.78 -30.61 5.74
CA CYS A 733 -12.14 -31.48 6.73
C CYS A 733 -12.98 -31.60 8.00
N MET A 734 -12.71 -32.57 8.84
CA MET A 734 -13.38 -32.79 10.11
C MET A 734 -12.42 -32.61 11.27
N ILE A 735 -12.90 -32.02 12.36
CA ILE A 735 -12.14 -31.80 13.59
C ILE A 735 -12.91 -32.30 14.80
N ASP A 736 -12.20 -32.73 15.83
CA ASP A 736 -12.78 -33.16 17.11
C ASP A 736 -12.95 -31.94 18.02
N VAL A 737 -14.21 -31.60 18.30
CA VAL A 737 -14.59 -30.47 19.16
C VAL A 737 -15.33 -30.93 20.44
N THR A 738 -15.13 -32.20 20.85
CA THR A 738 -15.84 -32.83 21.97
C THR A 738 -15.75 -32.02 23.25
N ASP A 739 -14.55 -31.54 23.57
CA ASP A 739 -14.27 -30.80 24.80
C ASP A 739 -14.22 -29.27 24.60
N ILE A 740 -14.67 -28.78 23.43
CA ILE A 740 -14.62 -27.38 23.05
C ILE A 740 -16.03 -26.83 22.94
N PRO A 741 -16.41 -25.84 23.75
CA PRO A 741 -17.71 -25.15 23.59
C PRO A 741 -17.68 -24.34 22.30
N CYS A 742 -18.47 -24.79 21.31
CA CYS A 742 -18.61 -24.15 20.01
C CYS A 742 -19.94 -24.50 19.36
N GLN A 743 -20.32 -23.73 18.34
CA GLN A 743 -21.53 -23.90 17.55
C GLN A 743 -21.23 -23.70 16.06
N GLU A 744 -22.19 -24.06 15.21
CA GLU A 744 -22.14 -23.83 13.78
C GLU A 744 -22.02 -22.33 13.48
N GLY A 745 -21.13 -21.95 12.56
CA GLY A 745 -20.79 -20.55 12.26
C GLY A 745 -19.63 -19.97 13.09
N ASP A 746 -19.15 -20.65 14.13
CA ASP A 746 -17.99 -20.20 14.89
C ASP A 746 -16.72 -20.20 14.04
N HIS A 747 -15.85 -19.21 14.30
CA HIS A 747 -14.59 -19.07 13.58
C HIS A 747 -13.54 -20.12 14.01
N VAL A 748 -12.78 -20.58 13.02
CA VAL A 748 -11.68 -21.51 13.20
C VAL A 748 -10.41 -20.95 12.58
N THR A 749 -9.33 -20.88 13.35
CA THR A 749 -8.02 -20.48 12.87
C THR A 749 -7.19 -21.67 12.45
N ILE A 750 -6.80 -21.72 11.19
CA ILE A 750 -5.97 -22.79 10.63
C ILE A 750 -4.48 -22.51 10.88
N PHE A 751 -4.06 -21.25 10.71
CA PHE A 751 -2.79 -20.71 11.16
C PHE A 751 -2.89 -19.18 11.31
N GLY A 752 -1.99 -18.60 12.10
CA GLY A 752 -1.94 -17.17 12.40
C GLY A 752 -1.08 -16.88 13.63
N ASP A 753 -1.42 -15.84 14.40
CA ASP A 753 -0.64 -15.40 15.56
C ASP A 753 -0.44 -16.50 16.61
N ASN A 754 -1.51 -17.21 16.97
CA ASN A 754 -1.50 -18.25 18.02
C ASN A 754 -1.17 -19.66 17.50
N LEU A 755 -1.03 -19.84 16.20
CA LEU A 755 -0.72 -21.10 15.54
C LEU A 755 0.14 -20.85 14.30
N SER A 756 1.46 -20.85 14.48
CA SER A 756 2.39 -20.46 13.41
C SER A 756 2.39 -21.46 12.23
N PRO A 757 2.57 -20.97 11.00
CA PRO A 757 2.79 -21.84 9.83
C PRO A 757 3.99 -22.77 10.00
N SER A 758 5.00 -22.39 10.80
CA SER A 758 6.17 -23.22 11.09
C SER A 758 5.82 -24.49 11.85
N LEU A 759 4.90 -24.40 12.83
CA LEU A 759 4.44 -25.57 13.58
C LEU A 759 3.65 -26.53 12.68
N LEU A 760 2.81 -26.01 11.77
CA LEU A 760 2.11 -26.86 10.80
C LEU A 760 3.09 -27.53 9.83
N ALA A 761 4.13 -26.83 9.41
CA ALA A 761 5.17 -27.37 8.55
C ALA A 761 5.92 -28.53 9.24
N GLU A 762 6.28 -28.36 10.51
CA GLU A 762 6.89 -29.43 11.32
C GLU A 762 6.00 -30.65 11.39
N ARG A 763 4.70 -30.49 11.68
CA ARG A 763 3.72 -31.58 11.73
C ARG A 763 3.55 -32.32 10.40
N CYS A 764 3.78 -31.63 9.29
CA CYS A 764 3.75 -32.21 7.95
C CYS A 764 5.10 -32.77 7.48
N GLY A 765 6.19 -32.55 8.22
CA GLY A 765 7.55 -32.87 7.78
C GLY A 765 8.01 -32.04 6.57
N THR A 766 7.64 -30.77 6.53
CA THR A 766 7.97 -29.84 5.45
C THR A 766 8.47 -28.49 6.01
N ILE A 767 8.52 -27.46 5.16
CA ILE A 767 9.00 -26.12 5.49
C ILE A 767 7.86 -25.07 5.42
N PRO A 768 7.95 -23.96 6.18
CA PRO A 768 6.90 -22.93 6.19
C PRO A 768 6.57 -22.34 4.83
N TYR A 769 7.55 -22.28 3.92
CA TYR A 769 7.33 -21.84 2.53
C TYR A 769 6.21 -22.63 1.85
N GLU A 770 6.20 -23.97 2.03
CA GLU A 770 5.20 -24.82 1.40
C GLU A 770 3.80 -24.58 1.99
N ILE A 771 3.70 -24.31 3.29
CA ILE A 771 2.41 -24.01 3.94
C ILE A 771 1.82 -22.73 3.36
N LEU A 772 2.62 -21.65 3.25
CA LEU A 772 2.15 -20.37 2.76
C LEU A 772 1.81 -20.39 1.26
N THR A 773 2.72 -20.93 0.43
CA THR A 773 2.56 -20.92 -1.03
C THR A 773 1.50 -21.87 -1.55
N ARG A 774 1.01 -22.80 -0.72
CA ARG A 774 -0.07 -23.73 -1.08
C ARG A 774 -1.45 -23.10 -1.08
N ILE A 775 -1.64 -21.94 -0.44
CA ILE A 775 -2.95 -21.30 -0.35
C ILE A 775 -3.46 -20.98 -1.76
N ALA A 776 -4.52 -21.68 -2.15
CA ALA A 776 -5.05 -21.63 -3.50
C ALA A 776 -5.63 -20.23 -3.83
N PRO A 777 -5.64 -19.81 -5.11
CA PRO A 777 -6.25 -18.54 -5.54
C PRO A 777 -7.72 -18.40 -5.18
N ARG A 778 -8.46 -19.50 -5.04
CA ARG A 778 -9.89 -19.49 -4.67
C ARG A 778 -10.15 -19.04 -3.21
N VAL A 779 -9.13 -19.12 -2.32
CA VAL A 779 -9.19 -18.57 -0.97
C VAL A 779 -9.08 -17.06 -1.07
N LYS A 780 -10.12 -16.33 -0.66
CA LYS A 780 -10.14 -14.87 -0.74
C LYS A 780 -9.12 -14.25 0.19
N ARG A 781 -8.27 -13.32 -0.32
CA ARG A 781 -7.37 -12.50 0.49
C ARG A 781 -8.10 -11.25 0.95
N ILE A 782 -7.97 -10.95 2.24
CA ILE A 782 -8.51 -9.73 2.86
C ILE A 782 -7.33 -8.97 3.44
N TYR A 783 -7.08 -7.78 2.89
CA TYR A 783 -5.97 -6.93 3.30
C TYR A 783 -6.44 -5.91 4.33
N PHE A 784 -5.63 -5.72 5.36
CA PHE A 784 -5.88 -4.71 6.37
C PHE A 784 -4.58 -4.10 6.88
N GLU A 785 -4.69 -2.91 7.48
CA GLU A 785 -3.60 -2.22 8.14
C GLU A 785 -3.97 -2.04 9.61
N ASP A 786 -3.01 -2.31 10.52
CA ASP A 786 -3.14 -1.96 11.93
C ASP A 786 -3.24 -0.43 12.06
N LYS A 787 -3.98 0.02 13.06
CA LYS A 787 -4.19 1.45 13.34
C LYS A 787 -2.96 2.10 13.99
#